data_897374fede7272fa4f1bb57d38781233
#
_entry.id   897374fede7272fa4f1bb57d38781233
#
_cell.length_a   1.000
_cell.length_b   1.000
_cell.length_c   1.000
_cell.angle_alpha   90.00
_cell.angle_beta   90.00
_cell.angle_gamma   90.00
#
_symmetry.space_group_name_H-M   'P 1'
#
loop_
_entity.id
_entity.type
_entity.pdbx_description
1 polymer ?
#
loop_
_entity_poly.entity_id
_entity_poly.type
_entity_poly.pdbx_seq_one_letter_code
_entity_poly.pdbx_strand_id
1 'polypeptide(L)'
;MKHTNKIFGTLLLATAVLNTSCVDDDKLEFAFEKPASIEGMEYLADYKALKEYVHETRGANPNFKLGVALAAADYTADGLVTRLANSNFDEMTAGNAMKMASCVADDGTMSFGNVENFVSAAKSNGMTIYGHTLAWHSQQPNKWLNSIIADKEMEVDPDAKVEKVDYELDCSTLSNYSWSGNPGTVITEWNKDGAVVITNPEATPNFWDLQYWLVNGISLESGKGYKLTITCKAEGESDALVRFKLGDWGNGANQQFSIPVGGDYEEITLDVTPVIESNGLFFQHGDFVGKIYWKSMKITHSEAPVFEIYTDQVTNGAMEKGKPMDNFVVREPGQSDVPGTPIAGGPEGKNYIKITSHANPANSWDTQFFIYTPNKTWAGGEQYKISFWYKASEAANSETQCHGNPGSYMHYSMLSPNPSFTTEWQYYESTSSIPAAGDGMKSIAFNLNVNANAVDYYFADIHWYTIEKGNKLPLTPEEKKDTLTWAMGNWINGMMGACGGYVNTWDVVNEALSGADKDGDGKYDLQSATRGTVSAEDAKNNFYWQDYLGDIDYVRTAVRLAREKYAENGGEGELKLFINDYNLESDWDDNGKVKSLVQWIKDWEADGVTKIDGIGSQMHVSCYADANTQKSKEEHVVKMLEILAKSGKLIKISELDMGYVDASGNSVKTQDLTQEQHKQMAAYYKFIISKYFEIIPETQQYGITQWCITDAPADSGWRAGEPVGLWDSNYNRKHTYAGFADGLSGK
;
A
#
# COMPACT_ATOMS: atom_id res chain seq x y z
N MET A 1 48.53 -5.61 -46.75
CA MET A 1 47.97 -5.91 -48.07
C MET A 1 46.72 -5.07 -48.20
N LYS A 2 46.81 -3.89 -48.74
CA LYS A 2 46.47 -3.44 -50.11
C LYS A 2 45.21 -4.09 -50.66
N HIS A 3 44.11 -3.28 -50.81
CA HIS A 3 43.53 -2.95 -52.13
C HIS A 3 42.43 -1.91 -51.94
N THR A 4 42.71 -0.75 -52.35
CA THR A 4 42.10 0.24 -53.27
C THR A 4 41.06 -0.33 -54.25
N ASN A 5 39.95 0.39 -54.44
CA ASN A 5 39.27 0.59 -55.75
C ASN A 5 38.14 1.61 -55.59
N LYS A 6 38.29 2.72 -56.19
CA LYS A 6 38.01 3.18 -57.59
C LYS A 6 36.58 3.64 -57.75
N ILE A 7 36.49 4.95 -57.81
CA ILE A 7 35.40 5.80 -58.32
C ILE A 7 35.25 5.56 -59.82
N PHE A 8 34.00 5.36 -60.29
CA PHE A 8 33.66 5.57 -61.68
C PHE A 8 32.47 6.55 -61.71
N GLY A 9 32.76 7.77 -62.10
CA GLY A 9 31.77 8.71 -62.50
C GLY A 9 31.37 8.46 -63.95
N THR A 10 30.06 8.38 -64.17
CA THR A 10 29.53 8.36 -65.57
C THR A 10 28.82 9.67 -65.81
N LEU A 11 29.46 10.52 -66.60
CA LEU A 11 28.94 11.74 -67.14
C LEU A 11 28.01 11.35 -68.32
N LEU A 12 26.70 11.52 -68.18
CA LEU A 12 25.76 11.36 -69.29
C LEU A 12 25.59 12.72 -69.93
N LEU A 13 26.13 12.86 -71.14
CA LEU A 13 25.94 13.99 -72.03
C LEU A 13 24.58 13.85 -72.68
N ALA A 14 23.62 14.68 -72.27
CA ALA A 14 22.31 14.78 -72.94
C ALA A 14 22.45 15.65 -74.18
N THR A 15 22.43 15.03 -75.35
CA THR A 15 22.27 15.70 -76.66
C THR A 15 20.85 16.23 -76.74
N ALA A 16 20.73 17.56 -76.75
CA ALA A 16 19.47 18.25 -77.06
C ALA A 16 19.16 18.05 -78.53
N VAL A 17 18.07 17.36 -78.80
CA VAL A 17 17.44 17.37 -80.13
C VAL A 17 16.42 18.51 -80.12
N LEU A 18 16.77 19.60 -80.80
CA LEU A 18 15.85 20.67 -81.10
C LEU A 18 14.82 20.17 -82.09
N ASN A 19 13.65 19.74 -81.63
CA ASN A 19 12.46 19.70 -82.50
C ASN A 19 11.72 21.03 -82.29
N THR A 20 11.85 21.93 -83.25
CA THR A 20 11.00 23.10 -83.36
C THR A 20 9.63 22.60 -83.77
N SER A 21 8.76 22.32 -82.85
CA SER A 21 7.30 22.27 -83.09
C SER A 21 6.78 23.63 -82.62
N CYS A 22 6.19 24.35 -83.56
CA CYS A 22 5.36 25.52 -83.27
C CYS A 22 4.16 25.01 -82.48
N VAL A 23 4.23 25.14 -81.14
CA VAL A 23 3.06 25.05 -80.28
C VAL A 23 2.65 26.50 -80.03
N ASP A 24 1.40 26.81 -80.28
CA ASP A 24 0.77 28.10 -79.92
C ASP A 24 1.02 28.29 -78.43
N ASP A 25 1.85 29.25 -78.09
CA ASP A 25 2.24 29.61 -76.68
C ASP A 25 1.07 30.26 -75.91
N ASP A 26 -0.08 30.48 -76.61
CA ASP A 26 -1.23 31.19 -76.03
C ASP A 26 -2.21 30.31 -75.23
N LYS A 27 -1.88 29.02 -74.96
CA LYS A 27 -2.81 28.09 -74.25
C LYS A 27 -2.20 27.19 -73.15
N LEU A 28 -1.02 27.47 -72.63
CA LEU A 28 -0.50 26.86 -71.45
C LEU A 28 -0.55 27.87 -70.32
N GLU A 29 -1.74 28.21 -69.85
CA GLU A 29 -1.90 28.66 -68.44
C GLU A 29 -1.57 27.47 -67.56
N PHE A 30 -0.34 27.36 -67.13
CA PHE A 30 -0.02 26.55 -65.98
C PHE A 30 -0.57 27.24 -64.73
N ALA A 31 -1.83 27.03 -64.45
CA ALA A 31 -2.38 27.34 -63.14
C ALA A 31 -1.76 26.35 -62.15
N PHE A 32 -0.74 26.77 -61.47
CA PHE A 32 -0.27 26.05 -60.27
C PHE A 32 -1.29 26.30 -59.18
N GLU A 33 -2.28 25.44 -59.08
CA GLU A 33 -3.15 25.45 -57.91
C GLU A 33 -2.29 25.05 -56.70
N LYS A 34 -2.28 25.90 -55.69
CA LYS A 34 -1.67 25.58 -54.41
C LYS A 34 -2.27 24.29 -53.88
N PRO A 35 -1.48 23.34 -53.37
CA PRO A 35 -2.04 22.18 -52.71
C PRO A 35 -3.00 22.63 -51.59
N ALA A 36 -4.21 22.07 -51.57
CA ALA A 36 -5.24 22.44 -50.58
C ALA A 36 -4.76 22.27 -49.13
N SER A 37 -3.81 21.37 -48.92
CA SER A 37 -3.16 21.17 -47.60
C SER A 37 -2.29 22.37 -47.17
N ILE A 38 -1.72 23.13 -48.14
CA ILE A 38 -0.93 24.33 -47.81
C ILE A 38 -1.87 25.53 -47.68
N GLU A 39 -2.79 25.71 -48.67
CA GLU A 39 -3.73 26.82 -48.70
C GLU A 39 -4.59 26.87 -47.41
N GLY A 40 -5.04 25.72 -46.92
CA GLY A 40 -5.84 25.62 -45.72
C GLY A 40 -5.10 25.94 -44.41
N MET A 41 -3.76 26.06 -44.43
CA MET A 41 -2.91 26.30 -43.24
C MET A 41 -2.26 27.69 -43.23
N GLU A 42 -2.26 28.44 -44.35
CA GLU A 42 -1.53 29.72 -44.45
C GLU A 42 -2.00 30.78 -43.45
N TYR A 43 -3.27 30.83 -43.13
CA TYR A 43 -3.84 31.77 -42.17
C TYR A 43 -3.25 31.61 -40.76
N LEU A 44 -2.65 30.45 -40.42
CA LEU A 44 -2.01 30.22 -39.14
C LEU A 44 -0.75 31.06 -38.94
N ALA A 45 -0.14 31.52 -40.04
CA ALA A 45 1.02 32.42 -40.00
C ALA A 45 0.68 33.83 -39.47
N ASP A 46 -0.60 34.24 -39.63
CA ASP A 46 -1.06 35.56 -39.18
C ASP A 46 -1.32 35.66 -37.67
N TYR A 47 -1.36 34.51 -36.98
CA TYR A 47 -1.54 34.52 -35.54
C TYR A 47 -0.27 34.96 -34.80
N LYS A 48 -0.47 35.79 -33.76
CA LYS A 48 0.58 36.20 -32.85
C LYS A 48 0.97 35.08 -31.89
N ALA A 49 1.99 35.29 -31.04
CA ALA A 49 2.28 34.43 -29.95
C ALA A 49 1.12 34.40 -28.92
N LEU A 50 0.83 33.24 -28.31
CA LEU A 50 -0.38 33.06 -27.47
C LEU A 50 -0.47 34.05 -26.32
N LYS A 51 0.65 34.32 -25.62
CA LYS A 51 0.68 35.26 -24.50
C LYS A 51 0.40 36.71 -24.90
N GLU A 52 0.64 37.08 -26.17
CA GLU A 52 0.33 38.44 -26.64
C GLU A 52 -1.19 38.69 -26.63
N TYR A 53 -2.00 37.69 -26.99
CA TYR A 53 -3.47 37.78 -26.89
C TYR A 53 -3.92 37.98 -25.45
N VAL A 54 -3.31 37.27 -24.50
CA VAL A 54 -3.60 37.44 -23.06
C VAL A 54 -3.26 38.85 -22.61
N HIS A 55 -2.07 39.34 -22.94
CA HIS A 55 -1.61 40.68 -22.52
C HIS A 55 -2.46 41.79 -23.14
N GLU A 56 -2.91 41.67 -24.37
CA GLU A 56 -3.74 42.64 -25.06
C GLU A 56 -5.19 42.69 -24.55
N THR A 57 -5.79 41.52 -24.26
CA THR A 57 -7.21 41.41 -23.91
C THR A 57 -7.46 41.24 -22.42
N ARG A 58 -6.49 40.68 -21.67
CA ARG A 58 -6.59 40.30 -20.26
C ARG A 58 -5.52 40.97 -19.39
N GLY A 59 -4.76 41.93 -19.94
CA GLY A 59 -3.61 42.56 -19.29
C GLY A 59 -3.92 43.28 -17.98
N ALA A 60 -5.18 43.45 -17.63
CA ALA A 60 -5.60 43.98 -16.33
C ALA A 60 -5.53 42.94 -15.19
N ASN A 61 -5.47 41.64 -15.48
CA ASN A 61 -5.36 40.58 -14.46
C ASN A 61 -3.92 40.03 -14.36
N PRO A 62 -3.06 40.61 -13.49
CA PRO A 62 -1.67 40.18 -13.36
C PRO A 62 -1.54 38.78 -12.74
N ASN A 63 -2.62 38.23 -12.22
CA ASN A 63 -2.64 36.91 -11.57
C ASN A 63 -2.89 35.79 -12.56
N PHE A 64 -3.44 36.08 -13.78
CA PHE A 64 -3.67 35.06 -14.78
C PHE A 64 -2.35 34.61 -15.42
N LYS A 65 -2.15 33.30 -15.49
CA LYS A 65 -0.98 32.66 -16.08
C LYS A 65 -1.38 31.79 -17.27
N LEU A 66 -0.77 32.04 -18.42
CA LEU A 66 -0.84 31.14 -19.54
C LEU A 66 0.32 30.16 -19.44
N GLY A 67 0.03 28.90 -19.23
CA GLY A 67 1.01 27.86 -18.92
C GLY A 67 1.20 26.83 -20.04
N VAL A 68 2.34 26.12 -19.97
CA VAL A 68 2.63 24.95 -20.80
C VAL A 68 3.33 23.89 -19.99
N ALA A 69 2.93 22.61 -20.16
CA ALA A 69 3.68 21.49 -19.61
C ALA A 69 4.73 21.01 -20.63
N LEU A 70 5.91 20.68 -20.10
CA LEU A 70 7.07 20.27 -20.91
C LEU A 70 8.03 19.40 -20.08
N ALA A 71 8.92 18.69 -20.78
CA ALA A 71 10.01 18.00 -20.09
C ALA A 71 11.08 19.03 -19.66
N ALA A 72 11.46 19.00 -18.39
CA ALA A 72 12.47 19.91 -17.85
C ALA A 72 13.81 19.84 -18.61
N ALA A 73 14.21 18.62 -19.05
CA ALA A 73 15.41 18.41 -19.84
C ALA A 73 15.36 19.14 -21.19
N ASP A 74 14.21 19.13 -21.89
CA ASP A 74 14.06 19.81 -23.18
C ASP A 74 14.12 21.32 -23.03
N TYR A 75 13.60 21.85 -21.91
CA TYR A 75 13.68 23.28 -21.63
C TYR A 75 15.11 23.72 -21.26
N THR A 76 15.80 22.94 -20.43
CA THR A 76 17.17 23.26 -19.99
C THR A 76 18.21 23.09 -21.10
N ALA A 77 17.89 22.39 -22.17
CA ALA A 77 18.73 22.27 -23.36
C ALA A 77 18.87 23.57 -24.19
N ASP A 78 18.13 24.63 -23.84
CA ASP A 78 18.13 25.94 -24.51
C ASP A 78 17.90 25.85 -26.02
N GLY A 79 16.99 24.98 -26.42
CA GLY A 79 16.70 24.66 -27.81
C GLY A 79 15.43 25.31 -28.35
N LEU A 80 14.78 24.61 -29.26
CA LEU A 80 13.51 25.05 -29.89
C LEU A 80 12.37 25.09 -28.87
N VAL A 81 12.29 24.10 -27.97
CA VAL A 81 11.27 24.04 -26.91
C VAL A 81 11.37 25.25 -25.98
N THR A 82 12.58 25.63 -25.59
CA THR A 82 12.82 26.83 -24.75
C THR A 82 12.32 28.08 -25.42
N ARG A 83 12.70 28.29 -26.71
CA ARG A 83 12.28 29.49 -27.46
C ARG A 83 10.76 29.51 -27.67
N LEU A 84 10.15 28.36 -27.95
CA LEU A 84 8.70 28.26 -28.12
C LEU A 84 7.95 28.55 -26.82
N ALA A 85 8.39 27.95 -25.70
CA ALA A 85 7.80 28.19 -24.39
C ALA A 85 7.92 29.69 -24.01
N ASN A 86 9.12 30.24 -24.09
CA ASN A 86 9.39 31.65 -23.72
C ASN A 86 8.64 32.67 -24.59
N SER A 87 8.34 32.33 -25.88
CA SER A 87 7.61 33.25 -26.75
C SER A 87 6.10 33.19 -26.56
N ASN A 88 5.53 32.04 -26.17
CA ASN A 88 4.09 31.82 -26.14
C ASN A 88 3.45 31.76 -24.76
N PHE A 89 4.23 31.55 -23.69
CA PHE A 89 3.69 31.27 -22.34
C PHE A 89 4.38 32.12 -21.27
N ASP A 90 3.74 32.23 -20.11
CA ASP A 90 4.22 32.93 -18.91
C ASP A 90 4.65 31.97 -17.81
N GLU A 91 4.13 30.75 -17.83
CA GLU A 91 4.30 29.73 -16.80
C GLU A 91 4.64 28.37 -17.41
N MET A 92 5.40 27.56 -16.70
CA MET A 92 5.72 26.19 -17.07
C MET A 92 5.34 25.20 -15.98
N THR A 93 4.93 24.00 -16.37
CA THR A 93 4.78 22.84 -15.50
C THR A 93 5.75 21.76 -15.96
N ALA A 94 6.59 21.24 -15.07
CA ALA A 94 7.45 20.11 -15.40
C ALA A 94 6.61 18.83 -15.41
N GLY A 95 6.51 18.17 -16.56
CA GLY A 95 5.65 16.98 -16.72
C GLY A 95 5.98 15.84 -15.73
N ASN A 96 7.28 15.64 -15.40
CA ASN A 96 7.70 14.58 -14.49
C ASN A 96 8.77 15.02 -13.47
N ALA A 97 9.63 16.00 -13.79
CA ALA A 97 10.85 16.27 -13.01
C ALA A 97 10.60 16.67 -11.55
N MET A 98 9.41 17.18 -11.23
CA MET A 98 9.01 17.61 -9.89
C MET A 98 8.09 16.62 -9.19
N LYS A 99 7.94 15.41 -9.70
CA LYS A 99 7.21 14.28 -9.07
C LYS A 99 8.15 13.49 -8.17
N MET A 100 7.61 12.88 -7.12
CA MET A 100 8.40 12.22 -6.09
C MET A 100 9.30 11.11 -6.66
N ALA A 101 8.78 10.25 -7.56
CA ALA A 101 9.57 9.18 -8.17
C ALA A 101 10.75 9.68 -9.03
N SER A 102 10.73 10.93 -9.48
CA SER A 102 11.85 11.53 -10.24
C SER A 102 12.99 12.04 -9.36
N CYS A 103 12.73 12.20 -8.06
CA CYS A 103 13.66 12.79 -7.10
C CYS A 103 14.04 11.86 -5.97
N VAL A 104 13.25 10.81 -5.69
CA VAL A 104 13.45 9.87 -4.58
C VAL A 104 13.59 8.47 -5.13
N ALA A 105 14.72 7.84 -4.84
CA ALA A 105 15.02 6.46 -5.25
C ALA A 105 14.32 5.43 -4.34
N ASP A 106 14.36 4.15 -4.75
CA ASP A 106 13.76 3.01 -4.03
C ASP A 106 14.41 2.71 -2.65
N ASP A 107 15.54 3.32 -2.35
CA ASP A 107 16.21 3.26 -1.05
C ASP A 107 16.00 4.52 -0.19
N GLY A 108 15.20 5.48 -0.68
CA GLY A 108 14.92 6.76 -0.03
C GLY A 108 15.95 7.85 -0.28
N THR A 109 17.01 7.58 -1.03
CA THR A 109 17.98 8.61 -1.42
C THR A 109 17.32 9.66 -2.31
N MET A 110 17.53 10.93 -1.98
CA MET A 110 16.90 12.06 -2.67
C MET A 110 17.92 12.84 -3.52
N SER A 111 17.52 13.22 -4.74
CA SER A 111 18.33 14.02 -5.66
C SER A 111 17.46 15.03 -6.40
N PHE A 112 17.78 16.31 -6.29
CA PHE A 112 16.98 17.40 -6.85
C PHE A 112 17.70 18.18 -7.95
N GLY A 113 18.85 17.74 -8.44
CA GLY A 113 19.68 18.49 -9.41
C GLY A 113 18.93 18.86 -10.70
N ASN A 114 18.04 18.01 -11.18
CA ASN A 114 17.19 18.33 -12.35
C ASN A 114 16.20 19.46 -12.05
N VAL A 115 15.65 19.49 -10.85
CA VAL A 115 14.73 20.55 -10.39
C VAL A 115 15.48 21.88 -10.27
N GLU A 116 16.64 21.87 -9.61
CA GLU A 116 17.49 23.06 -9.46
C GLU A 116 17.89 23.66 -10.82
N ASN A 117 18.28 22.83 -11.78
CA ASN A 117 18.61 23.24 -13.13
C ASN A 117 17.40 23.86 -13.85
N PHE A 118 16.22 23.22 -13.73
CA PHE A 118 14.99 23.70 -14.34
C PHE A 118 14.56 25.05 -13.74
N VAL A 119 14.59 25.19 -12.41
CA VAL A 119 14.29 26.45 -11.70
C VAL A 119 15.27 27.55 -12.10
N SER A 120 16.57 27.26 -12.19
CA SER A 120 17.58 28.21 -12.63
C SER A 120 17.34 28.70 -14.05
N ALA A 121 17.03 27.78 -14.97
CA ALA A 121 16.71 28.12 -16.36
C ALA A 121 15.45 28.98 -16.46
N ALA A 122 14.39 28.60 -15.74
CA ALA A 122 13.15 29.37 -15.68
C ALA A 122 13.39 30.81 -15.17
N LYS A 123 14.11 30.92 -14.06
CA LYS A 123 14.46 32.23 -13.45
C LYS A 123 15.26 33.11 -14.41
N SER A 124 16.22 32.53 -15.12
CA SER A 124 17.04 33.26 -16.10
C SER A 124 16.22 33.79 -17.27
N ASN A 125 15.13 33.12 -17.63
CA ASN A 125 14.24 33.51 -18.73
C ASN A 125 12.98 34.29 -18.28
N GLY A 126 12.83 34.56 -16.97
CA GLY A 126 11.65 35.23 -16.42
C GLY A 126 10.34 34.46 -16.48
N MET A 127 10.42 33.12 -16.62
CA MET A 127 9.27 32.20 -16.67
C MET A 127 8.90 31.74 -15.26
N THR A 128 7.63 31.81 -14.88
CA THR A 128 7.17 31.22 -13.62
C THR A 128 7.03 29.71 -13.74
N ILE A 129 7.02 29.01 -12.60
CA ILE A 129 6.81 27.56 -12.53
C ILE A 129 5.59 27.28 -11.66
N TYR A 130 4.69 26.45 -12.19
CA TYR A 130 3.65 25.79 -11.44
C TYR A 130 4.14 24.41 -11.01
N GLY A 131 4.30 24.19 -9.70
CA GLY A 131 4.85 22.95 -9.17
C GLY A 131 3.84 21.80 -9.25
N HIS A 132 4.25 20.67 -9.80
CA HIS A 132 3.42 19.48 -9.97
C HIS A 132 4.25 18.24 -9.66
N THR A 133 4.03 17.52 -8.55
CA THR A 133 3.07 17.68 -7.45
C THR A 133 3.70 17.25 -6.12
N LEU A 134 3.23 17.78 -4.98
CA LEU A 134 3.83 17.47 -3.68
C LEU A 134 3.32 16.14 -3.10
N ALA A 135 2.05 15.81 -3.26
CA ALA A 135 1.48 14.55 -2.79
C ALA A 135 0.54 13.94 -3.84
N TRP A 136 0.77 12.67 -4.14
CA TRP A 136 0.00 11.88 -5.10
C TRP A 136 0.14 10.40 -4.75
N HIS A 137 -0.82 9.56 -5.14
CA HIS A 137 -0.76 8.11 -4.93
C HIS A 137 0.11 7.40 -5.98
N SER A 138 0.33 8.03 -7.14
CA SER A 138 1.08 7.47 -8.28
C SER A 138 2.45 8.14 -8.43
N GLN A 139 3.32 7.57 -9.23
CA GLN A 139 4.67 8.07 -9.56
C GLN A 139 5.49 8.47 -8.32
N GLN A 140 5.57 7.58 -7.35
CA GLN A 140 6.35 7.74 -6.13
C GLN A 140 7.13 6.45 -5.80
N PRO A 141 8.12 6.49 -4.90
CA PRO A 141 8.99 5.35 -4.58
C PRO A 141 8.27 4.36 -3.65
N ASN A 142 7.28 3.62 -4.17
CA ASN A 142 6.43 2.72 -3.39
C ASN A 142 7.25 1.69 -2.59
N LYS A 143 8.37 1.22 -3.14
CA LYS A 143 9.25 0.27 -2.46
C LYS A 143 9.84 0.86 -1.18
N TRP A 144 10.34 2.10 -1.25
CA TRP A 144 10.83 2.81 -0.07
C TRP A 144 9.72 3.08 0.93
N LEU A 145 8.59 3.65 0.50
CA LEU A 145 7.47 3.97 1.38
C LEU A 145 6.95 2.74 2.13
N ASN A 146 6.81 1.61 1.44
CA ASN A 146 6.42 0.37 2.08
C ASN A 146 7.51 -0.19 3.02
N SER A 147 8.79 0.00 2.70
CA SER A 147 9.89 -0.51 3.53
C SER A 147 10.00 0.21 4.88
N ILE A 148 9.75 1.53 4.91
CA ILE A 148 9.86 2.31 6.16
C ILE A 148 8.69 2.10 7.13
N ILE A 149 7.58 1.53 6.65
CA ILE A 149 6.43 1.15 7.48
C ILE A 149 6.26 -0.38 7.61
N ALA A 150 7.25 -1.14 7.12
CA ALA A 150 7.32 -2.59 7.31
C ALA A 150 7.56 -2.93 8.79
N ASP A 151 7.27 -4.18 9.13
CA ASP A 151 7.51 -4.69 10.46
C ASP A 151 8.98 -4.52 10.85
N LYS A 152 9.24 -4.07 12.08
CA LYS A 152 10.58 -3.96 12.63
C LYS A 152 11.14 -5.34 12.96
N GLU A 153 12.29 -5.69 12.42
CA GLU A 153 13.04 -6.84 12.92
C GLU A 153 13.56 -6.53 14.32
N MET A 154 13.22 -7.41 15.29
CA MET A 154 13.82 -7.33 16.59
C MET A 154 15.28 -7.78 16.47
N GLU A 155 16.22 -6.94 16.89
CA GLU A 155 17.61 -7.34 17.00
C GLU A 155 17.70 -8.46 18.04
N VAL A 156 17.82 -9.68 17.52
CA VAL A 156 18.14 -10.85 18.34
C VAL A 156 19.65 -10.93 18.37
N ASP A 157 20.23 -10.96 19.58
CA ASP A 157 21.63 -11.31 19.73
C ASP A 157 21.88 -12.63 18.95
N PRO A 158 22.70 -12.65 17.91
CA PRO A 158 22.92 -13.86 17.09
C PRO A 158 23.50 -15.01 17.92
N ASP A 159 24.06 -14.71 19.09
CA ASP A 159 24.58 -15.69 20.05
C ASP A 159 23.53 -16.09 21.12
N ALA A 160 22.41 -15.38 21.22
CA ALA A 160 21.30 -15.75 22.11
C ALA A 160 20.61 -16.99 21.54
N LYS A 161 20.85 -18.13 22.17
CA LYS A 161 20.18 -19.39 21.85
C LYS A 161 19.31 -19.82 23.00
N VAL A 162 18.06 -20.15 22.70
CA VAL A 162 17.14 -20.76 23.66
C VAL A 162 17.19 -22.27 23.49
N GLU A 163 17.52 -22.98 24.58
CA GLU A 163 17.51 -24.44 24.59
C GLU A 163 16.06 -24.94 24.68
N LYS A 164 15.66 -25.75 23.73
CA LYS A 164 14.37 -26.44 23.70
C LYS A 164 14.54 -27.91 24.02
N VAL A 165 13.67 -28.45 24.88
CA VAL A 165 13.62 -29.87 25.20
C VAL A 165 12.73 -30.56 24.15
N ASP A 166 13.35 -31.42 23.34
CA ASP A 166 12.67 -32.25 22.34
C ASP A 166 12.15 -33.55 22.94
N TYR A 167 12.90 -34.09 23.90
CA TYR A 167 12.55 -35.32 24.59
C TYR A 167 13.24 -35.42 25.97
N GLU A 168 12.53 -35.96 26.93
CA GLU A 168 13.05 -36.25 28.27
C GLU A 168 12.50 -37.59 28.74
N LEU A 169 13.39 -38.43 29.29
CA LEU A 169 13.05 -39.77 29.76
C LEU A 169 13.68 -40.01 31.14
N ASP A 170 12.84 -40.30 32.12
CA ASP A 170 13.24 -40.96 33.35
C ASP A 170 13.19 -42.47 33.14
N CYS A 171 14.35 -43.12 33.06
CA CYS A 171 14.46 -44.52 32.79
C CYS A 171 13.84 -45.42 33.89
N SER A 172 13.62 -44.88 35.10
CA SER A 172 12.93 -45.61 36.19
C SER A 172 11.48 -45.92 35.84
N THR A 173 10.88 -45.20 34.89
CA THR A 173 9.48 -45.41 34.44
C THR A 173 9.32 -46.53 33.40
N LEU A 174 10.43 -47.01 32.87
CA LEU A 174 10.41 -48.06 31.87
C LEU A 174 10.19 -49.44 32.48
N SER A 175 9.43 -50.26 31.77
CA SER A 175 9.13 -51.66 32.14
C SER A 175 9.45 -52.66 31.02
N ASN A 176 9.82 -52.17 29.84
CA ASN A 176 10.21 -52.99 28.69
C ASN A 176 11.03 -52.20 27.68
N TYR A 177 11.65 -52.89 26.73
CA TYR A 177 12.25 -52.26 25.53
C TYR A 177 11.18 -52.00 24.51
N SER A 178 11.37 -50.98 23.70
CA SER A 178 10.56 -50.84 22.47
C SER A 178 10.90 -51.95 21.48
N TRP A 179 12.17 -52.33 21.43
CA TRP A 179 12.68 -53.48 20.68
C TRP A 179 14.06 -53.88 21.29
N SER A 180 14.39 -55.14 21.26
CA SER A 180 15.70 -55.61 21.66
C SER A 180 16.11 -56.87 20.91
N GLY A 181 17.41 -57.05 20.69
CA GLY A 181 18.08 -58.24 20.26
C GLY A 181 19.21 -58.57 21.22
N ASN A 182 18.93 -59.49 22.17
CA ASN A 182 19.86 -59.78 23.24
C ASN A 182 20.19 -61.28 23.28
N PRO A 183 21.44 -61.64 23.59
CA PRO A 183 21.77 -63.01 23.94
C PRO A 183 20.94 -63.45 25.16
N GLY A 184 20.62 -64.72 25.23
CA GLY A 184 19.79 -65.28 26.32
C GLY A 184 20.45 -65.19 27.72
N THR A 185 21.71 -64.80 27.82
CA THR A 185 22.50 -64.59 29.02
C THR A 185 22.33 -63.17 29.61
N VAL A 186 21.86 -62.19 28.83
CA VAL A 186 21.69 -60.81 29.30
C VAL A 186 20.54 -60.70 30.28
N ILE A 187 20.77 -59.99 31.40
CA ILE A 187 19.78 -59.75 32.45
C ILE A 187 19.43 -58.24 32.42
N THR A 188 18.11 -57.94 32.36
CA THR A 188 17.61 -56.58 32.49
C THR A 188 16.79 -56.45 33.76
N GLU A 189 17.17 -55.50 34.64
CA GLU A 189 16.42 -55.13 35.83
C GLU A 189 15.77 -53.73 35.61
N TRP A 190 14.45 -53.70 35.62
CA TRP A 190 13.67 -52.47 35.45
C TRP A 190 13.47 -51.77 36.77
N ASN A 191 13.63 -50.44 36.78
CA ASN A 191 13.53 -49.61 37.99
C ASN A 191 14.39 -50.12 39.15
N LYS A 192 15.60 -50.54 38.85
CA LYS A 192 16.57 -50.93 39.87
C LYS A 192 17.32 -49.69 40.35
N ASP A 193 17.11 -49.29 41.62
CA ASP A 193 17.71 -48.10 42.22
C ASP A 193 17.45 -46.79 41.39
N GLY A 194 16.25 -46.72 40.78
CA GLY A 194 15.87 -45.58 39.94
C GLY A 194 16.49 -45.61 38.54
N ALA A 195 16.89 -46.75 38.03
CA ALA A 195 17.49 -46.92 36.69
C ALA A 195 17.04 -48.18 36.01
N VAL A 196 17.27 -48.31 34.74
CA VAL A 196 17.28 -49.59 33.98
C VAL A 196 18.70 -50.11 34.04
N VAL A 197 18.87 -51.33 34.61
CA VAL A 197 20.19 -51.97 34.72
C VAL A 197 20.26 -53.13 33.73
N ILE A 198 21.27 -53.07 32.85
CA ILE A 198 21.55 -54.12 31.87
C ILE A 198 22.85 -54.80 32.22
N THR A 199 22.77 -56.10 32.56
CA THR A 199 23.93 -56.92 32.89
C THR A 199 24.25 -57.80 31.69
N ASN A 200 25.47 -57.68 31.16
CA ASN A 200 26.04 -58.55 30.17
C ASN A 200 27.11 -59.40 30.84
N PRO A 201 26.88 -60.67 31.13
CA PRO A 201 27.84 -61.50 31.93
C PRO A 201 29.03 -62.01 31.11
N GLU A 202 28.95 -62.00 29.80
CA GLU A 202 30.00 -62.47 28.88
C GLU A 202 29.97 -61.66 27.59
N ALA A 203 31.16 -61.37 27.02
CA ALA A 203 31.32 -60.64 25.75
C ALA A 203 30.69 -61.45 24.59
N THR A 204 29.91 -60.77 23.77
CA THR A 204 29.39 -61.38 22.51
C THR A 204 30.41 -61.26 21.41
N PRO A 205 30.35 -62.12 20.35
CA PRO A 205 31.24 -62.07 19.20
C PRO A 205 31.28 -60.70 18.52
N ASN A 206 30.13 -60.04 18.46
CA ASN A 206 30.02 -58.71 17.89
C ASN A 206 29.29 -57.76 18.90
N PHE A 207 29.70 -56.51 18.93
CA PHE A 207 29.10 -55.51 19.84
C PHE A 207 27.58 -55.33 19.60
N TRP A 208 27.08 -55.60 18.39
CA TRP A 208 25.66 -55.50 18.03
C TRP A 208 24.83 -56.73 18.38
N ASP A 209 25.40 -57.79 18.87
CA ASP A 209 24.67 -58.94 19.33
C ASP A 209 23.88 -58.65 20.63
N LEU A 210 24.26 -57.57 21.34
CA LEU A 210 23.46 -56.93 22.40
C LEU A 210 23.06 -55.53 21.94
N GLN A 211 21.75 -55.37 21.71
CA GLN A 211 21.20 -54.08 21.25
C GLN A 211 19.75 -53.90 21.72
N TYR A 212 19.34 -52.64 21.87
CA TYR A 212 18.02 -52.32 22.38
C TYR A 212 17.67 -50.85 22.18
N TRP A 213 16.37 -50.55 22.11
CA TRP A 213 15.77 -49.25 22.03
C TRP A 213 15.16 -48.87 23.39
N LEU A 214 15.72 -47.97 24.08
CA LEU A 214 15.11 -47.39 25.29
C LEU A 214 14.25 -46.16 24.92
N VAL A 215 14.67 -45.38 23.94
CA VAL A 215 13.99 -44.17 23.47
C VAL A 215 13.30 -44.46 22.15
N ASN A 216 11.97 -44.20 22.09
CA ASN A 216 11.18 -44.37 20.90
C ASN A 216 10.05 -43.30 20.85
N GLY A 217 9.51 -43.04 19.68
CA GLY A 217 8.42 -42.09 19.47
C GLY A 217 8.85 -40.61 19.54
N ILE A 218 10.15 -40.34 19.35
CA ILE A 218 10.68 -38.97 19.16
C ILE A 218 10.65 -38.63 17.67
N SER A 219 10.77 -37.32 17.37
CA SER A 219 10.88 -36.83 15.99
C SER A 219 12.09 -35.86 15.91
N LEU A 220 13.20 -36.37 15.39
CA LEU A 220 14.42 -35.58 15.19
C LEU A 220 14.65 -35.36 13.68
N GLU A 221 14.78 -34.12 13.30
CA GLU A 221 14.95 -33.70 11.90
C GLU A 221 16.37 -34.04 11.38
N SER A 222 16.43 -34.57 10.17
CA SER A 222 17.69 -34.84 9.49
C SER A 222 18.48 -33.53 9.26
N GLY A 223 19.78 -33.57 9.59
CA GLY A 223 20.70 -32.44 9.43
C GLY A 223 20.65 -31.38 10.52
N LYS A 224 19.70 -31.47 11.46
CA LYS A 224 19.59 -30.54 12.60
C LYS A 224 20.47 -30.99 13.76
N GLY A 225 21.18 -30.06 14.37
CA GLY A 225 22.02 -30.33 15.54
C GLY A 225 21.22 -30.44 16.84
N TYR A 226 21.46 -31.48 17.62
CA TYR A 226 20.89 -31.71 18.93
C TYR A 226 21.96 -31.99 19.96
N LYS A 227 21.63 -31.81 21.24
CA LYS A 227 22.41 -32.29 22.37
C LYS A 227 21.68 -33.48 23.00
N LEU A 228 22.38 -34.61 23.10
CA LEU A 228 21.92 -35.77 23.84
C LEU A 228 22.66 -35.82 25.21
N THR A 229 21.93 -35.67 26.29
CA THR A 229 22.44 -35.76 27.64
C THR A 229 21.94 -37.07 28.26
N ILE A 230 22.87 -37.91 28.74
CA ILE A 230 22.59 -39.21 29.33
C ILE A 230 23.16 -39.27 30.73
N THR A 231 22.34 -39.58 31.73
CA THR A 231 22.80 -39.89 33.08
C THR A 231 22.91 -41.39 33.23
N CYS A 232 24.14 -41.89 33.40
CA CYS A 232 24.43 -43.33 33.45
C CYS A 232 25.65 -43.63 34.32
N LYS A 233 25.86 -44.90 34.63
CA LYS A 233 27.11 -45.42 35.22
C LYS A 233 27.37 -46.85 34.76
N ALA A 234 28.62 -47.34 34.91
CA ALA A 234 28.99 -48.72 34.58
C ALA A 234 29.75 -49.40 35.71
N GLU A 235 29.56 -50.69 35.80
CA GLU A 235 30.31 -51.59 36.70
C GLU A 235 30.89 -52.75 35.86
N GLY A 236 32.22 -52.94 35.90
CA GLY A 236 32.90 -53.95 35.13
C GLY A 236 34.42 -53.89 35.35
N GLU A 237 35.21 -54.62 34.52
CA GLU A 237 36.66 -54.64 34.58
C GLU A 237 37.34 -53.57 33.72
N SER A 238 36.58 -52.97 32.74
CA SER A 238 37.02 -51.91 31.87
C SER A 238 35.89 -50.96 31.55
N ASP A 239 36.20 -49.73 31.12
CA ASP A 239 35.18 -48.75 30.72
C ASP A 239 34.26 -49.30 29.64
N ALA A 240 32.94 -48.97 29.76
CA ALA A 240 31.93 -49.46 28.85
C ALA A 240 31.87 -48.58 27.58
N LEU A 241 32.33 -49.10 26.47
CA LEU A 241 32.17 -48.43 25.16
C LEU A 241 30.78 -48.71 24.63
N VAL A 242 29.92 -47.70 24.62
CA VAL A 242 28.55 -47.79 24.11
C VAL A 242 28.49 -47.15 22.74
N ARG A 243 27.96 -47.90 21.79
CA ARG A 243 27.63 -47.37 20.45
C ARG A 243 26.13 -47.13 20.37
N PHE A 244 25.76 -46.05 19.64
CA PHE A 244 24.35 -45.75 19.47
C PHE A 244 24.06 -45.23 18.06
N LYS A 245 22.83 -45.31 17.66
CA LYS A 245 22.31 -44.79 16.40
C LYS A 245 21.10 -43.88 16.65
N LEU A 246 20.98 -42.87 15.80
CA LEU A 246 19.81 -42.04 15.65
C LEU A 246 19.07 -42.52 14.40
N GLY A 247 17.92 -43.21 14.54
CA GLY A 247 17.12 -43.73 13.45
C GLY A 247 17.33 -45.22 13.13
N ASP A 248 16.89 -45.63 11.94
CA ASP A 248 16.85 -47.01 11.50
C ASP A 248 18.20 -47.70 11.36
N TRP A 249 18.19 -49.04 11.44
CA TRP A 249 19.31 -49.98 11.36
C TRP A 249 20.33 -49.71 10.25
N GLY A 250 19.89 -49.26 9.09
CA GLY A 250 20.72 -49.19 7.90
C GLY A 250 21.28 -47.79 7.63
N ASN A 251 20.73 -46.75 8.16
CA ASN A 251 20.92 -45.38 7.65
C ASN A 251 21.39 -44.34 8.70
N GLY A 252 21.42 -44.67 9.98
CA GLY A 252 21.91 -43.77 11.03
C GLY A 252 23.44 -43.75 11.14
N ALA A 253 24.03 -42.59 11.46
CA ALA A 253 25.43 -42.50 11.81
C ALA A 253 25.72 -43.31 13.09
N ASN A 254 26.75 -44.16 13.05
CA ASN A 254 27.26 -44.80 14.26
C ASN A 254 27.98 -43.76 15.10
N GLN A 255 27.50 -43.53 16.31
CA GLN A 255 28.18 -42.70 17.31
C GLN A 255 28.52 -43.57 18.53
N GLN A 256 29.47 -43.14 19.32
CA GLN A 256 29.92 -43.88 20.50
C GLN A 256 30.34 -42.94 21.62
N PHE A 257 30.24 -43.43 22.85
CA PHE A 257 30.77 -42.79 24.02
C PHE A 257 31.23 -43.86 25.05
N SER A 258 32.08 -43.47 25.95
CA SER A 258 32.60 -44.35 27.00
C SER A 258 31.98 -43.99 28.34
N ILE A 259 31.59 -45.00 29.12
CA ILE A 259 31.14 -44.84 30.51
C ILE A 259 32.23 -45.39 31.41
N PRO A 260 32.92 -44.57 32.24
CA PRO A 260 33.91 -45.04 33.16
C PRO A 260 33.35 -46.01 34.20
N VAL A 261 34.10 -47.02 34.57
CA VAL A 261 33.66 -47.98 35.60
C VAL A 261 34.09 -47.55 36.99
N GLY A 262 33.28 -47.95 37.98
CA GLY A 262 33.58 -47.76 39.42
C GLY A 262 33.28 -46.37 39.99
N GLY A 263 32.62 -45.52 39.22
CA GLY A 263 32.18 -44.18 39.64
C GLY A 263 30.71 -44.14 40.08
N ASP A 264 30.30 -42.96 40.53
CA ASP A 264 28.89 -42.58 40.67
C ASP A 264 28.22 -42.34 39.30
N TYR A 265 26.93 -42.00 39.27
CA TYR A 265 26.27 -41.59 38.07
C TYR A 265 26.92 -40.35 37.47
N GLU A 266 27.27 -40.42 36.20
CA GLU A 266 27.79 -39.31 35.40
C GLU A 266 26.79 -38.84 34.40
N GLU A 267 26.83 -37.54 34.09
CA GLU A 267 26.10 -36.94 33.01
C GLU A 267 27.01 -36.78 31.78
N ILE A 268 26.70 -37.49 30.73
CA ILE A 268 27.43 -37.46 29.44
C ILE A 268 26.62 -36.68 28.45
N THR A 269 27.16 -35.56 27.95
CA THR A 269 26.54 -34.75 26.90
C THR A 269 27.26 -34.91 25.58
N LEU A 270 26.51 -35.18 24.52
CA LEU A 270 27.00 -35.44 23.17
C LEU A 270 26.28 -34.53 22.20
N ASP A 271 27.03 -33.91 21.27
CA ASP A 271 26.44 -33.23 20.13
C ASP A 271 26.13 -34.28 19.06
N VAL A 272 24.88 -34.31 18.62
CA VAL A 272 24.37 -35.30 17.67
C VAL A 272 23.64 -34.64 16.52
N THR A 273 23.82 -35.17 15.30
CA THR A 273 23.11 -34.69 14.11
C THR A 273 22.59 -35.91 13.35
N PRO A 274 21.26 -36.12 13.34
CA PRO A 274 20.66 -37.22 12.57
C PRO A 274 20.95 -37.04 11.09
N VAL A 275 21.31 -38.14 10.40
CA VAL A 275 21.51 -38.13 8.93
C VAL A 275 20.22 -38.47 8.19
N ILE A 276 19.23 -38.98 8.87
CA ILE A 276 17.85 -39.22 8.44
C ILE A 276 16.91 -38.74 9.54
N GLU A 277 15.63 -38.60 9.26
CA GLU A 277 14.63 -38.40 10.30
C GLU A 277 14.67 -39.58 11.28
N SER A 278 14.82 -39.29 12.57
CA SER A 278 14.97 -40.28 13.62
C SER A 278 13.77 -40.29 14.55
N ASN A 279 13.32 -41.50 14.86
CA ASN A 279 12.19 -41.75 15.79
C ASN A 279 12.63 -42.36 17.11
N GLY A 280 13.94 -42.55 17.34
CA GLY A 280 14.42 -43.11 18.60
C GLY A 280 15.95 -43.23 18.71
N LEU A 281 16.39 -43.69 19.87
CA LEU A 281 17.77 -44.03 20.19
C LEU A 281 17.94 -45.52 20.42
N PHE A 282 18.93 -46.04 19.82
CA PHE A 282 19.27 -47.43 19.76
C PHE A 282 20.72 -47.66 20.22
N PHE A 283 20.92 -48.52 21.24
CA PHE A 283 22.19 -48.73 21.90
C PHE A 283 22.75 -50.12 21.68
N GLN A 284 24.09 -50.22 21.60
CA GLN A 284 24.83 -51.45 21.37
C GLN A 284 26.10 -51.49 22.23
N HIS A 285 26.33 -52.58 23.00
CA HIS A 285 27.52 -52.76 23.84
C HIS A 285 27.82 -54.19 24.17
N GLY A 286 27.57 -55.14 23.22
CA GLY A 286 27.76 -56.58 23.47
C GLY A 286 29.20 -57.00 23.75
N ASP A 287 30.21 -56.23 23.39
CA ASP A 287 31.62 -56.40 23.71
C ASP A 287 32.01 -55.97 25.12
N PHE A 288 31.12 -55.29 25.85
CA PHE A 288 31.34 -54.92 27.27
C PHE A 288 30.81 -56.02 28.18
N VAL A 289 31.62 -56.44 29.16
CA VAL A 289 31.24 -57.37 30.21
C VAL A 289 31.08 -56.61 31.50
N GLY A 290 29.84 -56.60 32.06
CA GLY A 290 29.51 -55.84 33.25
C GLY A 290 28.05 -55.34 33.26
N LYS A 291 27.83 -54.28 34.02
CA LYS A 291 26.53 -53.65 34.18
C LYS A 291 26.54 -52.24 33.67
N ILE A 292 25.51 -51.82 32.93
CA ILE A 292 25.23 -50.42 32.62
C ILE A 292 23.93 -50.03 33.31
N TYR A 293 23.93 -48.90 34.00
CA TYR A 293 22.79 -48.28 34.66
C TYR A 293 22.37 -47.04 33.88
N TRP A 294 21.18 -47.08 33.28
CA TRP A 294 20.58 -45.96 32.57
C TRP A 294 19.58 -45.26 33.50
N LYS A 295 19.85 -43.99 33.89
CA LYS A 295 19.02 -43.26 34.84
C LYS A 295 18.07 -42.30 34.13
N SER A 296 18.61 -41.48 33.24
CA SER A 296 17.80 -40.52 32.47
C SER A 296 18.44 -40.19 31.10
N MET A 297 17.62 -39.74 30.19
CA MET A 297 18.05 -39.23 28.88
C MET A 297 17.28 -37.96 28.53
N LYS A 298 17.96 -36.97 27.99
CA LYS A 298 17.37 -35.72 27.53
C LYS A 298 17.95 -35.34 26.19
N ILE A 299 17.07 -34.92 25.26
CA ILE A 299 17.47 -34.42 23.97
C ILE A 299 16.98 -32.97 23.87
N THR A 300 17.89 -32.07 23.51
CA THR A 300 17.61 -30.66 23.34
C THR A 300 18.20 -30.16 22.04
N HIS A 301 17.62 -29.09 21.51
CA HIS A 301 18.26 -28.28 20.46
C HIS A 301 18.26 -26.81 20.83
N SER A 302 19.10 -26.05 20.16
CA SER A 302 19.14 -24.59 20.31
C SER A 302 18.48 -23.94 19.12
N GLU A 303 17.57 -23.01 19.38
CA GLU A 303 16.93 -22.17 18.35
C GLU A 303 17.09 -20.69 18.70
N ALA A 304 16.92 -19.83 17.68
CA ALA A 304 16.85 -18.38 17.91
C ALA A 304 15.64 -18.07 18.82
N PRO A 305 15.73 -17.08 19.74
CA PRO A 305 14.59 -16.65 20.53
C PRO A 305 13.44 -16.22 19.63
N VAL A 306 12.25 -16.72 19.90
CA VAL A 306 11.03 -16.37 19.20
C VAL A 306 10.15 -15.60 20.17
N PHE A 307 9.73 -14.40 19.76
CA PHE A 307 8.85 -13.54 20.54
C PHE A 307 7.40 -13.77 20.20
N GLU A 308 6.52 -13.58 21.16
CA GLU A 308 5.08 -13.53 20.91
C GLU A 308 4.70 -12.12 20.48
N ILE A 309 4.07 -12.01 19.33
CA ILE A 309 3.62 -10.76 18.72
C ILE A 309 2.11 -10.74 18.82
N TYR A 310 1.60 -9.71 19.48
CA TYR A 310 0.17 -9.51 19.71
C TYR A 310 -0.35 -8.46 18.73
N THR A 311 -1.23 -8.86 17.81
CA THR A 311 -1.90 -7.93 16.87
C THR A 311 -3.37 -7.82 17.23
N ASP A 312 -3.81 -6.61 17.63
CA ASP A 312 -5.19 -6.37 18.01
C ASP A 312 -6.11 -6.41 16.78
N GLN A 313 -7.17 -7.19 16.86
CA GLN A 313 -8.18 -7.32 15.82
C GLN A 313 -9.40 -6.42 16.07
N VAL A 314 -9.40 -5.69 17.19
CA VAL A 314 -10.41 -4.68 17.56
C VAL A 314 -9.83 -3.29 17.29
N THR A 315 -10.37 -2.61 16.29
CA THR A 315 -9.79 -1.34 15.79
C THR A 315 -10.07 -0.13 16.68
N ASN A 316 -11.13 -0.15 17.49
CA ASN A 316 -11.49 0.93 18.41
C ASN A 316 -11.78 0.38 19.81
N GLY A 317 -10.84 -0.37 20.37
CA GLY A 317 -10.98 -0.98 21.70
C GLY A 317 -11.26 0.02 22.83
N ALA A 318 -10.64 1.19 22.76
CA ALA A 318 -10.85 2.29 23.69
C ALA A 318 -12.21 3.03 23.51
N MET A 319 -13.00 2.69 22.48
CA MET A 319 -14.30 3.27 22.18
C MET A 319 -14.27 4.80 22.04
N GLU A 320 -13.27 5.31 21.31
CA GLU A 320 -13.12 6.74 21.07
C GLU A 320 -14.30 7.30 20.26
N LYS A 321 -14.78 8.45 20.69
CA LYS A 321 -15.90 9.12 20.04
C LYS A 321 -15.48 9.60 18.63
N GLY A 322 -16.32 9.29 17.64
CA GLY A 322 -16.07 9.67 16.24
C GLY A 322 -15.22 8.64 15.44
N LYS A 323 -14.79 7.55 16.09
CA LYS A 323 -14.21 6.38 15.40
C LYS A 323 -15.26 5.29 15.19
N PRO A 324 -15.12 4.42 14.17
CA PRO A 324 -16.05 3.31 13.92
C PRO A 324 -16.23 2.40 15.13
N MET A 325 -17.44 1.95 15.35
CA MET A 325 -17.83 1.05 16.45
C MET A 325 -18.21 -0.35 15.94
N ASP A 326 -17.77 -0.73 14.75
CA ASP A 326 -18.15 -1.96 14.04
C ASP A 326 -17.76 -3.25 14.78
N ASN A 327 -16.80 -3.14 15.70
CA ASN A 327 -16.37 -4.26 16.54
C ASN A 327 -17.36 -4.57 17.69
N PHE A 328 -18.35 -3.72 17.94
CA PHE A 328 -19.23 -3.84 19.08
C PHE A 328 -20.69 -3.78 18.66
N VAL A 329 -21.36 -4.93 18.71
CA VAL A 329 -22.75 -5.04 18.25
C VAL A 329 -23.65 -5.40 19.43
N VAL A 330 -24.73 -4.68 19.58
CA VAL A 330 -25.78 -4.93 20.61
C VAL A 330 -27.02 -5.46 19.92
N ARG A 331 -27.56 -6.55 20.43
CA ARG A 331 -28.83 -7.14 19.99
C ARG A 331 -29.79 -7.22 21.15
N GLU A 332 -30.93 -6.58 21.00
CA GLU A 332 -32.05 -6.63 21.93
C GLU A 332 -33.27 -7.34 21.29
N PRO A 333 -34.18 -7.96 22.08
CA PRO A 333 -35.32 -8.69 21.56
C PRO A 333 -36.20 -7.82 20.64
N GLY A 334 -36.43 -8.32 19.42
CA GLY A 334 -37.31 -7.66 18.44
C GLY A 334 -36.75 -6.40 17.81
N GLN A 335 -35.47 -6.09 18.07
CA GLN A 335 -34.74 -4.98 17.45
C GLN A 335 -33.70 -5.47 16.44
N SER A 336 -33.31 -4.59 15.54
CA SER A 336 -32.16 -4.84 14.65
C SER A 336 -30.85 -4.70 15.44
N ASP A 337 -29.81 -5.38 15.00
CA ASP A 337 -28.46 -5.21 15.52
C ASP A 337 -27.98 -3.77 15.35
N VAL A 338 -27.45 -3.17 16.41
CA VAL A 338 -26.95 -1.79 16.40
C VAL A 338 -25.52 -1.74 16.95
N PRO A 339 -24.69 -0.82 16.43
CA PRO A 339 -23.39 -0.55 17.04
C PRO A 339 -23.56 -0.04 18.49
N GLY A 340 -22.68 -0.47 19.39
CA GLY A 340 -22.63 0.05 20.75
C GLY A 340 -22.36 1.55 20.79
N THR A 341 -22.98 2.28 21.71
CA THR A 341 -22.78 3.72 21.85
C THR A 341 -21.74 4.02 22.94
N PRO A 342 -20.62 4.72 22.63
CA PRO A 342 -19.62 5.12 23.61
C PRO A 342 -20.15 6.10 24.65
N ILE A 343 -19.92 5.81 25.93
CA ILE A 343 -20.30 6.64 27.07
C ILE A 343 -19.01 6.96 27.85
N ALA A 344 -18.77 8.23 28.20
CA ALA A 344 -17.62 8.65 28.98
C ALA A 344 -17.74 8.31 30.46
N GLY A 345 -16.62 8.22 31.18
CA GLY A 345 -16.57 8.02 32.62
C GLY A 345 -16.49 6.55 33.07
N GLY A 346 -15.94 5.69 32.25
CA GLY A 346 -15.59 4.32 32.58
C GLY A 346 -14.31 4.19 33.45
N PRO A 347 -13.76 2.97 33.57
CA PRO A 347 -12.56 2.71 34.36
C PRO A 347 -11.37 3.52 33.82
N GLU A 348 -10.54 4.03 34.72
CA GLU A 348 -9.35 4.83 34.35
C GLU A 348 -9.63 6.01 33.41
N GLY A 349 -10.88 6.54 33.41
CA GLY A 349 -11.30 7.64 32.54
C GLY A 349 -11.63 7.22 31.09
N LYS A 350 -11.62 5.93 30.79
CA LYS A 350 -11.95 5.38 29.45
C LYS A 350 -13.44 5.46 29.15
N ASN A 351 -13.80 5.28 27.89
CA ASN A 351 -15.21 5.16 27.49
C ASN A 351 -15.71 3.72 27.72
N TYR A 352 -17.01 3.55 27.84
CA TYR A 352 -17.67 2.25 27.98
C TYR A 352 -18.94 2.16 27.16
N ILE A 353 -19.41 0.94 26.91
CA ILE A 353 -20.72 0.62 26.34
C ILE A 353 -21.61 0.10 27.48
N LYS A 354 -22.88 0.54 27.50
CA LYS A 354 -23.91 0.03 28.38
C LYS A 354 -24.94 -0.76 27.59
N ILE A 355 -25.29 -1.96 28.07
CA ILE A 355 -26.35 -2.82 27.52
C ILE A 355 -27.32 -3.16 28.65
N THR A 356 -28.61 -2.98 28.44
CA THR A 356 -29.63 -3.36 29.40
C THR A 356 -30.30 -4.66 28.97
N SER A 357 -30.23 -5.69 29.81
CA SER A 357 -30.85 -6.99 29.50
C SER A 357 -32.37 -6.94 29.67
N HIS A 358 -33.07 -7.86 29.02
CA HIS A 358 -34.52 -7.95 29.08
C HIS A 358 -35.02 -8.51 30.42
N ALA A 359 -36.07 -7.96 30.99
CA ALA A 359 -36.74 -8.51 32.17
C ALA A 359 -37.61 -9.74 31.82
N ASN A 360 -37.55 -10.78 32.63
CA ASN A 360 -38.27 -12.06 32.41
C ASN A 360 -37.99 -12.67 31.02
N PRO A 361 -36.71 -12.92 30.68
CA PRO A 361 -36.32 -13.46 29.39
C PRO A 361 -36.87 -14.88 29.21
N ALA A 362 -37.13 -15.27 27.96
CA ALA A 362 -37.47 -16.64 27.62
C ALA A 362 -36.15 -17.49 27.47
N ASN A 363 -35.06 -16.84 27.05
CA ASN A 363 -33.79 -17.50 26.80
C ASN A 363 -32.61 -16.62 27.26
N SER A 364 -31.45 -17.22 27.56
CA SER A 364 -30.24 -16.50 27.95
C SER A 364 -29.71 -15.56 26.85
N TRP A 365 -30.06 -15.80 25.59
CA TRP A 365 -29.65 -15.03 24.41
C TRP A 365 -30.68 -13.99 23.94
N ASP A 366 -31.70 -13.69 24.71
CA ASP A 366 -32.71 -12.66 24.37
C ASP A 366 -32.10 -11.26 24.30
N THR A 367 -31.02 -11.03 25.05
CA THR A 367 -30.12 -9.85 24.87
C THR A 367 -28.70 -10.36 24.70
N GLN A 368 -28.02 -9.90 23.64
CA GLN A 368 -26.64 -10.28 23.35
C GLN A 368 -25.76 -9.04 23.12
N PHE A 369 -24.52 -9.13 23.56
CA PHE A 369 -23.44 -8.25 23.19
C PHE A 369 -22.39 -9.04 22.40
N PHE A 370 -21.91 -8.48 21.29
CA PHE A 370 -20.93 -9.13 20.46
C PHE A 370 -19.64 -8.31 20.38
N ILE A 371 -18.51 -8.98 20.61
CA ILE A 371 -17.20 -8.50 20.18
C ILE A 371 -16.97 -9.12 18.80
N TYR A 372 -16.86 -8.29 17.76
CA TYR A 372 -16.85 -8.71 16.36
C TYR A 372 -15.58 -8.23 15.63
N THR A 373 -14.91 -9.13 14.94
CA THR A 373 -13.71 -8.85 14.14
C THR A 373 -14.02 -9.09 12.66
N PRO A 374 -14.63 -8.12 11.94
CA PRO A 374 -15.13 -8.31 10.56
C PRO A 374 -14.04 -8.75 9.59
N ASN A 375 -12.82 -8.26 9.77
CA ASN A 375 -11.68 -8.50 8.90
C ASN A 375 -10.84 -9.73 9.28
N LYS A 376 -11.12 -10.37 10.43
CA LYS A 376 -10.42 -11.56 10.88
C LYS A 376 -11.39 -12.74 10.96
N THR A 377 -11.02 -13.84 10.31
CA THR A 377 -11.66 -15.16 10.51
C THR A 377 -10.72 -16.01 11.35
N TRP A 378 -11.19 -16.49 12.49
CA TRP A 378 -10.41 -17.27 13.44
C TRP A 378 -10.47 -18.76 13.10
N ALA A 379 -9.32 -19.42 13.11
CA ALA A 379 -9.24 -20.86 12.89
C ALA A 379 -9.40 -21.65 14.21
N GLY A 380 -10.01 -22.83 14.16
CA GLY A 380 -10.07 -23.74 15.31
C GLY A 380 -8.65 -24.10 15.77
N GLY A 381 -8.38 -23.96 17.07
CA GLY A 381 -7.05 -24.17 17.66
C GLY A 381 -6.12 -22.96 17.61
N GLU A 382 -6.46 -21.89 16.89
CA GLU A 382 -5.67 -20.65 16.83
C GLU A 382 -5.61 -20.02 18.22
N GLN A 383 -4.39 -19.63 18.66
CA GLN A 383 -4.18 -18.97 19.93
C GLN A 383 -4.62 -17.51 19.86
N TYR A 384 -5.23 -17.03 20.92
CA TYR A 384 -5.63 -15.63 21.08
C TYR A 384 -5.40 -15.14 22.51
N LYS A 385 -5.30 -13.82 22.64
CA LYS A 385 -5.40 -13.12 23.93
C LYS A 385 -6.59 -12.16 23.84
N ILE A 386 -7.43 -12.11 24.89
CA ILE A 386 -8.54 -11.16 25.00
C ILE A 386 -8.47 -10.46 26.35
N SER A 387 -8.81 -9.17 26.35
CA SER A 387 -8.92 -8.38 27.57
C SER A 387 -10.02 -7.35 27.47
N PHE A 388 -10.68 -7.05 28.59
CA PHE A 388 -11.69 -6.02 28.72
C PHE A 388 -12.01 -5.69 30.17
N TRP A 389 -12.48 -4.47 30.42
CA TRP A 389 -13.10 -4.12 31.68
C TRP A 389 -14.61 -4.37 31.62
N TYR A 390 -15.19 -4.85 32.73
CA TYR A 390 -16.60 -5.19 32.82
C TYR A 390 -17.16 -5.01 34.19
N LYS A 391 -18.46 -4.69 34.30
CA LYS A 391 -19.27 -4.69 35.51
C LYS A 391 -20.75 -4.77 35.20
N ALA A 392 -21.60 -4.87 36.21
CA ALA A 392 -23.06 -4.75 36.05
C ALA A 392 -23.68 -3.89 37.14
N SER A 393 -24.98 -3.53 37.00
CA SER A 393 -25.72 -2.79 38.02
C SER A 393 -26.03 -3.59 39.30
N GLU A 394 -25.94 -4.93 39.20
CA GLU A 394 -26.06 -5.88 40.31
C GLU A 394 -25.21 -7.12 40.01
N ALA A 395 -25.04 -8.04 40.97
CA ALA A 395 -24.34 -9.28 40.72
C ALA A 395 -25.07 -10.10 39.64
N ALA A 396 -24.36 -10.42 38.57
CA ALA A 396 -24.92 -11.06 37.40
C ALA A 396 -23.92 -12.02 36.72
N ASN A 397 -24.43 -12.90 35.88
CA ASN A 397 -23.63 -13.84 35.07
C ASN A 397 -23.90 -13.65 33.59
N SER A 398 -22.99 -14.15 32.77
CA SER A 398 -23.15 -14.27 31.34
C SER A 398 -22.69 -15.65 30.86
N GLU A 399 -23.19 -16.05 29.69
CA GLU A 399 -22.64 -17.17 28.93
C GLU A 399 -21.98 -16.60 27.68
N THR A 400 -20.92 -17.27 27.18
CA THR A 400 -20.25 -16.86 25.95
C THR A 400 -20.39 -17.90 24.86
N GLN A 401 -20.46 -17.46 23.60
CA GLN A 401 -20.64 -18.30 22.42
C GLN A 401 -19.73 -17.86 21.29
N CYS A 402 -19.32 -18.84 20.45
CA CYS A 402 -18.68 -18.60 19.15
C CYS A 402 -19.75 -18.32 18.10
N HIS A 403 -19.60 -17.22 17.35
CA HIS A 403 -20.47 -16.88 16.22
C HIS A 403 -19.62 -16.61 14.96
N GLY A 404 -20.15 -16.93 13.79
CA GLY A 404 -19.60 -16.48 12.50
C GLY A 404 -19.68 -14.97 12.42
N ASN A 405 -20.78 -14.43 11.92
CA ASN A 405 -21.13 -13.01 12.14
C ASN A 405 -22.02 -12.88 13.38
N PRO A 406 -22.21 -11.67 13.94
CA PRO A 406 -23.20 -11.45 14.99
C PRO A 406 -24.53 -12.14 14.69
N GLY A 407 -25.00 -13.00 15.59
CA GLY A 407 -26.22 -13.82 15.43
C GLY A 407 -26.06 -15.12 14.65
N SER A 408 -24.92 -15.41 14.04
CA SER A 408 -24.64 -16.67 13.35
C SER A 408 -23.99 -17.65 14.32
N TYR A 409 -24.79 -18.24 15.22
CA TYR A 409 -24.37 -19.18 16.24
C TYR A 409 -23.58 -20.37 15.66
N MET A 410 -22.47 -20.75 16.31
CA MET A 410 -21.64 -21.89 15.96
C MET A 410 -21.43 -22.85 17.12
N HIS A 411 -21.02 -22.35 18.29
CA HIS A 411 -20.67 -23.14 19.44
C HIS A 411 -20.88 -22.37 20.75
N TYR A 412 -21.27 -23.06 21.83
CA TYR A 412 -21.32 -22.48 23.17
C TYR A 412 -19.94 -22.57 23.87
N SER A 413 -19.74 -21.74 24.92
CA SER A 413 -18.50 -21.67 25.70
C SER A 413 -17.28 -21.22 24.92
N MET A 414 -17.22 -19.91 24.64
CA MET A 414 -16.03 -19.31 24.05
C MET A 414 -15.00 -18.97 25.14
N LEU A 415 -15.41 -18.28 26.20
CA LEU A 415 -14.52 -17.90 27.32
C LEU A 415 -14.68 -18.87 28.48
N SER A 416 -13.57 -19.26 29.12
CA SER A 416 -13.57 -20.13 30.28
C SER A 416 -12.53 -19.61 31.31
N PRO A 417 -12.96 -19.20 32.52
CA PRO A 417 -14.37 -19.11 32.96
C PRO A 417 -15.13 -17.99 32.23
N ASN A 418 -16.46 -18.11 32.14
CA ASN A 418 -17.31 -17.01 31.73
C ASN A 418 -17.22 -15.87 32.77
N PRO A 419 -17.25 -14.59 32.34
CA PRO A 419 -17.24 -13.45 33.26
C PRO A 419 -18.43 -13.48 34.22
N SER A 420 -18.16 -13.32 35.52
CA SER A 420 -19.13 -13.10 36.58
C SER A 420 -19.07 -11.63 37.00
N PHE A 421 -20.18 -10.93 36.85
CA PHE A 421 -20.26 -9.47 37.01
C PHE A 421 -20.59 -9.09 38.44
N THR A 422 -19.94 -8.01 38.91
CA THR A 422 -20.26 -7.31 40.16
C THR A 422 -20.59 -5.84 39.88
N THR A 423 -20.91 -5.07 40.92
CA THR A 423 -21.15 -3.63 40.80
C THR A 423 -19.89 -2.80 40.59
N GLU A 424 -18.72 -3.37 40.87
CA GLU A 424 -17.43 -2.72 40.71
C GLU A 424 -16.79 -3.14 39.39
N TRP A 425 -16.00 -2.25 38.79
CA TRP A 425 -15.22 -2.57 37.60
C TRP A 425 -14.22 -3.67 37.87
N GLN A 426 -14.25 -4.70 37.03
CA GLN A 426 -13.35 -5.85 37.03
C GLN A 426 -12.60 -5.89 35.70
N TYR A 427 -11.39 -6.40 35.71
CA TYR A 427 -10.61 -6.61 34.48
C TYR A 427 -10.56 -8.10 34.17
N TYR A 428 -10.91 -8.45 32.94
CA TYR A 428 -10.78 -9.79 32.39
C TYR A 428 -9.59 -9.84 31.44
N GLU A 429 -8.72 -10.81 31.63
CA GLU A 429 -7.65 -11.11 30.69
C GLU A 429 -7.51 -12.63 30.59
N SER A 430 -7.42 -13.15 29.37
CA SER A 430 -7.24 -14.58 29.11
C SER A 430 -6.45 -14.81 27.83
N THR A 431 -5.51 -15.74 27.90
CA THR A 431 -4.85 -16.31 26.73
C THR A 431 -5.33 -17.75 26.58
N SER A 432 -5.88 -18.10 25.42
CA SER A 432 -6.50 -19.41 25.15
C SER A 432 -6.45 -19.72 23.66
N SER A 433 -7.09 -20.82 23.27
CA SER A 433 -7.23 -21.19 21.86
C SER A 433 -8.71 -21.20 21.45
N ILE A 434 -8.98 -20.86 20.20
CA ILE A 434 -10.31 -20.97 19.61
C ILE A 434 -10.76 -22.44 19.71
N PRO A 435 -11.94 -22.76 20.25
CA PRO A 435 -12.46 -24.12 20.25
C PRO A 435 -12.52 -24.69 18.83
N ALA A 436 -12.24 -25.98 18.66
CA ALA A 436 -12.31 -26.63 17.34
C ALA A 436 -13.68 -26.42 16.65
N ALA A 437 -14.78 -26.42 17.42
CA ALA A 437 -16.12 -26.14 16.90
C ALA A 437 -16.39 -24.65 16.59
N GLY A 438 -15.46 -23.77 16.92
CA GLY A 438 -15.45 -22.35 16.56
C GLY A 438 -14.65 -22.02 15.30
N ASP A 439 -14.19 -23.03 14.55
CA ASP A 439 -13.48 -22.83 13.28
C ASP A 439 -14.31 -21.98 12.31
N GLY A 440 -13.71 -20.87 11.82
CA GLY A 440 -14.41 -19.91 10.96
C GLY A 440 -15.19 -18.82 11.71
N MET A 441 -15.10 -18.74 13.04
CA MET A 441 -15.76 -17.68 13.81
C MET A 441 -15.12 -16.29 13.52
N LYS A 442 -15.95 -15.27 13.75
CA LYS A 442 -15.53 -13.84 13.70
C LYS A 442 -16.04 -13.06 14.91
N SER A 443 -16.87 -13.66 15.76
CA SER A 443 -17.53 -12.93 16.83
C SER A 443 -17.67 -13.78 18.09
N ILE A 444 -17.49 -13.12 19.24
CA ILE A 444 -17.81 -13.64 20.56
C ILE A 444 -19.14 -13.02 20.98
N ALA A 445 -20.15 -13.85 21.23
CA ALA A 445 -21.41 -13.42 21.82
C ALA A 445 -21.37 -13.57 23.34
N PHE A 446 -21.82 -12.55 24.06
CA PHE A 446 -22.18 -12.61 25.47
C PHE A 446 -23.70 -12.68 25.58
N ASN A 447 -24.23 -13.78 26.12
CA ASN A 447 -25.64 -13.90 26.45
C ASN A 447 -25.87 -13.25 27.79
N LEU A 448 -26.64 -12.17 27.82
CA LEU A 448 -26.81 -11.30 29.00
C LEU A 448 -28.11 -11.54 29.76
N ASN A 449 -28.96 -12.47 29.31
CA ASN A 449 -30.21 -12.85 29.95
C ASN A 449 -30.11 -14.17 30.74
N VAL A 450 -28.97 -14.45 31.34
CA VAL A 450 -28.83 -15.56 32.32
C VAL A 450 -29.61 -15.28 33.59
N ASN A 451 -29.80 -14.02 33.96
CA ASN A 451 -30.59 -13.57 35.14
C ASN A 451 -32.01 -13.22 34.73
N ALA A 452 -32.97 -13.43 35.63
CA ALA A 452 -34.38 -13.15 35.39
C ALA A 452 -34.73 -11.66 35.38
N ASN A 453 -33.95 -10.84 36.09
CA ASN A 453 -34.13 -9.40 36.18
C ASN A 453 -33.49 -8.68 34.99
N ALA A 454 -34.00 -7.48 34.66
CA ALA A 454 -33.27 -6.58 33.79
C ALA A 454 -32.02 -6.06 34.52
N VAL A 455 -30.85 -6.25 33.91
CA VAL A 455 -29.55 -5.86 34.46
C VAL A 455 -28.84 -4.97 33.45
N ASP A 456 -28.25 -3.88 33.93
CA ASP A 456 -27.33 -3.08 33.12
C ASP A 456 -25.95 -3.67 33.14
N TYR A 457 -25.43 -4.05 32.00
CA TYR A 457 -24.05 -4.55 31.79
C TYR A 457 -23.20 -3.46 31.15
N TYR A 458 -21.94 -3.39 31.56
CA TYR A 458 -20.98 -2.39 31.15
C TYR A 458 -19.70 -3.04 30.69
N PHE A 459 -19.20 -2.65 29.52
CA PHE A 459 -17.92 -3.11 28.96
C PHE A 459 -17.09 -1.92 28.52
N ALA A 460 -15.78 -1.98 28.76
CA ALA A 460 -14.84 -0.93 28.38
C ALA A 460 -13.50 -1.50 27.97
N ASP A 461 -12.74 -0.77 27.13
CA ASP A 461 -11.36 -1.06 26.75
C ASP A 461 -11.17 -2.51 26.30
N ILE A 462 -11.83 -2.86 25.20
CA ILE A 462 -11.91 -4.23 24.72
C ILE A 462 -10.83 -4.47 23.65
N HIS A 463 -10.02 -5.51 23.85
CA HIS A 463 -8.97 -5.94 22.93
C HIS A 463 -9.04 -7.44 22.68
N TRP A 464 -8.84 -7.87 21.44
CA TRP A 464 -8.80 -9.27 21.05
C TRP A 464 -7.66 -9.49 20.05
N TYR A 465 -6.57 -10.08 20.55
CA TYR A 465 -5.31 -10.19 19.83
C TYR A 465 -5.13 -11.56 19.20
N THR A 466 -4.60 -11.59 17.97
CA THR A 466 -3.86 -12.77 17.46
C THR A 466 -2.50 -12.87 18.13
N ILE A 467 -1.99 -14.09 18.30
CA ILE A 467 -0.65 -14.35 18.83
C ILE A 467 0.15 -15.05 17.74
N GLU A 468 1.15 -14.36 17.22
CA GLU A 468 2.09 -14.91 16.25
C GLU A 468 3.46 -15.07 16.90
N LYS A 469 4.19 -16.12 16.50
CA LYS A 469 5.57 -16.32 16.95
C LYS A 469 6.51 -15.85 15.85
N GLY A 470 7.40 -14.92 16.15
CA GLY A 470 8.32 -14.35 15.18
C GLY A 470 9.33 -13.42 15.81
N ASN A 471 10.18 -12.84 14.96
CA ASN A 471 11.14 -11.80 15.31
C ASN A 471 10.81 -10.45 14.70
N LYS A 472 9.61 -10.30 14.10
CA LYS A 472 9.16 -9.07 13.45
C LYS A 472 8.00 -8.46 14.22
N LEU A 473 8.19 -7.24 14.71
CA LEU A 473 7.17 -6.48 15.43
C LEU A 473 6.45 -5.55 14.43
N PRO A 474 5.15 -5.72 14.20
CA PRO A 474 4.37 -4.79 13.39
C PRO A 474 4.40 -3.37 13.98
N LEU A 475 4.56 -2.37 13.10
CA LEU A 475 4.36 -0.98 13.51
C LEU A 475 2.89 -0.72 13.82
N THR A 476 2.62 0.01 14.89
CA THR A 476 1.27 0.48 15.19
C THR A 476 0.76 1.45 14.12
N PRO A 477 -0.56 1.66 13.98
CA PRO A 477 -1.10 2.67 13.06
C PRO A 477 -0.53 4.07 13.29
N GLU A 478 -0.31 4.48 14.55
CA GLU A 478 0.28 5.75 14.94
C GLU A 478 1.75 5.84 14.48
N GLU A 479 2.55 4.78 14.71
CA GLU A 479 3.95 4.75 14.25
C GLU A 479 4.05 4.81 12.72
N LYS A 480 3.13 4.15 11.99
CA LYS A 480 3.06 4.25 10.52
C LYS A 480 2.71 5.66 10.08
N LYS A 481 1.73 6.30 10.72
CA LYS A 481 1.32 7.68 10.46
C LYS A 481 2.46 8.66 10.70
N ASP A 482 3.16 8.54 11.81
CA ASP A 482 4.29 9.41 12.17
C ASP A 482 5.45 9.23 11.20
N THR A 483 5.79 7.98 10.87
CA THR A 483 6.86 7.65 9.90
C THR A 483 6.55 8.22 8.51
N LEU A 484 5.31 8.08 8.05
CA LEU A 484 4.91 8.60 6.74
C LEU A 484 4.80 10.12 6.74
N THR A 485 4.37 10.75 7.84
CA THR A 485 4.40 12.20 8.00
C THR A 485 5.83 12.74 7.92
N TRP A 486 6.77 12.07 8.57
CA TRP A 486 8.21 12.37 8.47
C TRP A 486 8.71 12.21 7.02
N ALA A 487 8.36 11.12 6.34
CA ALA A 487 8.79 10.88 4.95
C ALA A 487 8.26 11.96 4.00
N MET A 488 6.98 12.32 4.11
CA MET A 488 6.36 13.41 3.35
C MET A 488 7.04 14.75 3.66
N GLY A 489 7.35 15.01 4.94
CA GLY A 489 8.05 16.22 5.37
C GLY A 489 9.44 16.35 4.77
N ASN A 490 10.22 15.27 4.73
CA ASN A 490 11.56 15.26 4.12
C ASN A 490 11.49 15.48 2.60
N TRP A 491 10.56 14.82 1.93
CA TRP A 491 10.32 15.00 0.51
C TRP A 491 9.97 16.45 0.16
N ILE A 492 8.96 17.02 0.84
CA ILE A 492 8.52 18.40 0.60
C ILE A 492 9.64 19.39 0.94
N ASN A 493 10.38 19.16 2.03
CA ASN A 493 11.52 20.00 2.39
C ASN A 493 12.61 20.01 1.31
N GLY A 494 12.98 18.85 0.79
CA GLY A 494 13.96 18.75 -0.30
C GLY A 494 13.50 19.47 -1.56
N MET A 495 12.23 19.30 -1.96
CA MET A 495 11.65 19.98 -3.12
C MET A 495 11.60 21.49 -2.93
N MET A 496 11.15 21.98 -1.77
CA MET A 496 11.12 23.42 -1.48
C MET A 496 12.53 24.03 -1.43
N GLY A 497 13.50 23.27 -0.88
CA GLY A 497 14.92 23.65 -0.89
C GLY A 497 15.48 23.81 -2.31
N ALA A 498 15.21 22.84 -3.20
CA ALA A 498 15.64 22.92 -4.60
C ALA A 498 14.98 24.08 -5.37
N CYS A 499 13.78 24.48 -4.98
CA CYS A 499 13.07 25.61 -5.55
C CYS A 499 13.54 26.98 -4.99
N GLY A 500 14.15 27.01 -3.79
CA GLY A 500 14.71 28.21 -3.18
C GLY A 500 13.73 29.39 -3.12
N GLY A 501 12.47 29.14 -2.81
CA GLY A 501 11.39 30.13 -2.75
C GLY A 501 10.87 30.65 -4.10
N TYR A 502 11.44 30.19 -5.23
CA TYR A 502 11.03 30.66 -6.57
C TYR A 502 9.66 30.10 -7.00
N VAL A 503 9.36 28.84 -6.68
CA VAL A 503 8.09 28.18 -7.03
C VAL A 503 7.11 28.39 -5.88
N ASN A 504 6.15 29.26 -6.07
CA ASN A 504 5.18 29.68 -5.06
C ASN A 504 3.73 29.25 -5.35
N THR A 505 3.54 28.34 -6.27
CA THR A 505 2.22 27.77 -6.59
C THR A 505 2.38 26.29 -6.90
N TRP A 506 1.56 25.45 -6.29
CA TRP A 506 1.69 23.99 -6.35
C TRP A 506 0.35 23.26 -6.41
N ASP A 507 0.32 22.17 -7.14
CA ASP A 507 -0.59 21.07 -6.84
C ASP A 507 -0.10 20.40 -5.54
N VAL A 508 -0.68 20.78 -4.40
CA VAL A 508 -0.29 20.23 -3.11
C VAL A 508 -0.73 18.78 -2.98
N VAL A 509 -1.91 18.45 -3.53
CA VAL A 509 -2.42 17.08 -3.66
C VAL A 509 -3.00 16.91 -5.07
N ASN A 510 -2.60 15.82 -5.71
CA ASN A 510 -3.08 15.43 -7.03
C ASN A 510 -3.97 14.19 -6.96
N GLU A 511 -5.13 14.21 -7.68
CA GLU A 511 -6.01 13.07 -7.93
C GLU A 511 -6.45 12.35 -6.65
N ALA A 512 -6.98 13.09 -5.69
CA ALA A 512 -7.40 12.52 -4.42
C ALA A 512 -8.67 11.66 -4.53
N LEU A 513 -9.61 12.00 -5.42
CA LEU A 513 -10.95 11.41 -5.46
C LEU A 513 -11.00 10.14 -6.33
N SER A 514 -11.71 9.13 -5.86
CA SER A 514 -11.88 7.86 -6.57
C SER A 514 -12.90 7.92 -7.72
N GLY A 515 -13.90 8.78 -7.62
CA GLY A 515 -15.07 8.77 -8.52
C GLY A 515 -16.15 7.75 -8.13
N ALA A 516 -16.13 7.22 -6.90
CA ALA A 516 -17.13 6.32 -6.34
C ALA A 516 -17.53 6.76 -4.92
N ASP A 517 -18.80 6.62 -4.60
CA ASP A 517 -19.39 6.80 -3.26
C ASP A 517 -19.70 5.41 -2.71
N LYS A 518 -18.81 4.86 -1.86
CA LYS A 518 -18.93 3.51 -1.31
C LYS A 518 -19.62 3.49 0.04
N ASP A 519 -19.48 4.57 0.82
CA ASP A 519 -20.10 4.70 2.14
C ASP A 519 -21.51 5.27 2.08
N GLY A 520 -21.93 5.82 0.92
CA GLY A 520 -23.29 6.30 0.67
C GLY A 520 -23.60 7.66 1.30
N ASP A 521 -22.57 8.48 1.59
CA ASP A 521 -22.74 9.81 2.19
C ASP A 521 -23.10 10.91 1.18
N GLY A 522 -23.10 10.59 -0.12
CA GLY A 522 -23.48 11.47 -1.23
C GLY A 522 -22.32 12.24 -1.83
N LYS A 523 -21.07 11.97 -1.44
CA LYS A 523 -19.85 12.46 -2.07
C LYS A 523 -18.92 11.28 -2.43
N TYR A 524 -18.08 11.47 -3.43
CA TYR A 524 -17.10 10.45 -3.80
C TYR A 524 -16.01 10.32 -2.73
N ASP A 525 -15.71 9.07 -2.37
CA ASP A 525 -14.61 8.72 -1.47
C ASP A 525 -13.25 9.12 -2.07
N LEU A 526 -12.24 9.22 -1.23
CA LEU A 526 -10.86 9.28 -1.69
C LEU A 526 -10.43 7.91 -2.24
N GLN A 527 -9.43 7.94 -3.14
CA GLN A 527 -8.79 6.72 -3.64
C GLN A 527 -8.13 5.95 -2.50
N SER A 528 -8.37 4.64 -2.40
CA SER A 528 -7.90 3.79 -1.30
C SER A 528 -7.71 2.35 -1.76
N ALA A 529 -6.57 1.76 -1.44
CA ALA A 529 -6.31 0.34 -1.66
C ALA A 529 -7.10 -0.55 -0.68
N THR A 530 -7.36 -0.05 0.53
CA THR A 530 -7.96 -0.85 1.62
C THR A 530 -9.48 -0.80 1.65
N ARG A 531 -10.11 0.23 1.05
CA ARG A 531 -11.56 0.45 1.05
C ARG A 531 -12.25 0.06 -0.27
N GLY A 532 -11.49 -0.47 -1.23
CA GLY A 532 -12.04 -0.94 -2.52
C GLY A 532 -12.54 0.16 -3.44
N THR A 533 -11.99 1.38 -3.32
CA THR A 533 -12.33 2.53 -4.17
C THR A 533 -11.47 2.62 -5.43
N VAL A 534 -10.48 1.73 -5.56
CA VAL A 534 -9.59 1.59 -6.71
C VAL A 534 -9.56 0.14 -7.20
N SER A 535 -9.04 -0.10 -8.41
CA SER A 535 -8.87 -1.45 -8.94
C SER A 535 -7.82 -2.25 -8.16
N ALA A 536 -7.87 -3.58 -8.22
CA ALA A 536 -6.87 -4.44 -7.60
C ALA A 536 -5.46 -4.22 -8.18
N GLU A 537 -5.36 -3.82 -9.44
CA GLU A 537 -4.11 -3.48 -10.11
C GLU A 537 -3.56 -2.15 -9.58
N ASP A 538 -4.40 -1.12 -9.47
CA ASP A 538 -4.01 0.17 -8.91
C ASP A 538 -3.62 0.05 -7.43
N ALA A 539 -4.37 -0.73 -6.65
CA ALA A 539 -4.06 -1.01 -5.24
C ALA A 539 -2.66 -1.64 -5.06
N LYS A 540 -2.22 -2.45 -6.03
CA LYS A 540 -0.89 -3.09 -6.02
C LYS A 540 0.23 -2.15 -6.48
N ASN A 541 -0.06 -1.28 -7.46
CA ASN A 541 0.96 -0.51 -8.16
C ASN A 541 1.17 0.89 -7.57
N ASN A 542 0.28 1.37 -6.72
CA ASN A 542 0.30 2.70 -6.13
C ASN A 542 0.40 2.66 -4.60
N PHE A 543 0.69 3.80 -3.99
CA PHE A 543 0.74 3.96 -2.55
C PHE A 543 -0.23 5.06 -2.12
N TYR A 544 -1.22 4.72 -1.31
CA TYR A 544 -2.29 5.62 -0.91
C TYR A 544 -2.04 6.16 0.50
N TRP A 545 -1.58 7.40 0.59
CA TRP A 545 -1.25 8.09 1.85
C TRP A 545 -2.43 8.13 2.82
N GLN A 546 -3.64 8.32 2.31
CA GLN A 546 -4.89 8.37 3.08
C GLN A 546 -5.23 7.06 3.79
N ASP A 547 -4.75 5.92 3.32
CA ASP A 547 -4.93 4.63 4.00
C ASP A 547 -4.21 4.57 5.36
N TYR A 548 -3.21 5.41 5.55
CA TYR A 548 -2.40 5.49 6.76
C TYR A 548 -2.61 6.78 7.55
N LEU A 549 -2.78 7.91 6.86
CA LEU A 549 -2.93 9.23 7.47
C LEU A 549 -4.40 9.56 7.77
N GLY A 550 -5.35 8.88 7.09
CA GLY A 550 -6.77 9.22 7.08
C GLY A 550 -7.12 10.31 6.07
N ASP A 551 -8.37 10.35 5.63
CA ASP A 551 -8.83 11.19 4.52
C ASP A 551 -8.72 12.70 4.78
N ILE A 552 -8.89 13.09 6.03
CA ILE A 552 -8.78 14.48 6.45
C ILE A 552 -7.32 14.87 6.69
N ASP A 553 -6.60 14.07 7.47
CA ASP A 553 -5.25 14.41 7.91
C ASP A 553 -4.22 14.31 6.78
N TYR A 554 -4.44 13.47 5.76
CA TYR A 554 -3.60 13.39 4.57
C TYR A 554 -3.42 14.77 3.92
N VAL A 555 -4.51 15.41 3.53
CA VAL A 555 -4.48 16.69 2.84
C VAL A 555 -4.03 17.82 3.77
N ARG A 556 -4.53 17.84 5.01
CA ARG A 556 -4.09 18.82 6.01
C ARG A 556 -2.59 18.76 6.28
N THR A 557 -2.03 17.55 6.37
CA THR A 557 -0.59 17.35 6.57
C THR A 557 0.21 17.87 5.37
N ALA A 558 -0.20 17.53 4.14
CA ALA A 558 0.46 18.01 2.94
C ALA A 558 0.44 19.56 2.84
N VAL A 559 -0.71 20.19 3.10
CA VAL A 559 -0.88 21.64 3.10
C VAL A 559 0.00 22.31 4.17
N ARG A 560 -0.02 21.80 5.40
CA ARG A 560 0.80 22.31 6.50
C ARG A 560 2.28 22.22 6.19
N LEU A 561 2.75 21.05 5.79
CA LEU A 561 4.16 20.83 5.45
C LEU A 561 4.60 21.70 4.28
N ALA A 562 3.76 21.86 3.23
CA ALA A 562 4.07 22.73 2.11
C ALA A 562 4.32 24.18 2.57
N ARG A 563 3.46 24.72 3.44
CA ARG A 563 3.61 26.12 3.96
C ARG A 563 4.82 26.26 4.87
N GLU A 564 5.01 25.32 5.81
CA GLU A 564 6.16 25.32 6.72
C GLU A 564 7.47 25.26 5.93
N LYS A 565 7.59 24.27 5.03
CA LYS A 565 8.84 24.07 4.29
C LYS A 565 9.10 25.12 3.22
N TYR A 566 8.08 25.72 2.63
CA TYR A 566 8.25 26.89 1.77
C TYR A 566 8.89 28.06 2.53
N ALA A 567 8.37 28.41 3.70
CA ALA A 567 8.91 29.48 4.54
C ALA A 567 10.35 29.20 5.03
N GLU A 568 10.61 27.94 5.47
CA GLU A 568 11.93 27.49 5.92
C GLU A 568 13.01 27.56 4.81
N ASN A 569 12.62 27.38 3.54
CA ASN A 569 13.52 27.34 2.40
C ASN A 569 13.54 28.65 1.56
N GLY A 570 13.32 29.78 2.19
CA GLY A 570 13.47 31.09 1.58
C GLY A 570 12.30 31.57 0.76
N GLY A 571 11.11 30.94 0.93
CA GLY A 571 9.88 31.41 0.32
C GLY A 571 9.44 32.75 0.90
N GLU A 572 9.36 33.75 0.05
CA GLU A 572 8.85 35.08 0.38
C GLU A 572 7.50 35.30 -0.31
N GLY A 573 6.53 35.84 0.43
CA GLY A 573 5.21 36.11 -0.10
C GLY A 573 4.22 34.95 0.02
N GLU A 574 3.13 35.02 -0.77
CA GLU A 574 2.02 34.08 -0.67
C GLU A 574 2.34 32.80 -1.44
N LEU A 575 2.26 31.66 -0.74
CA LEU A 575 2.25 30.33 -1.35
C LEU A 575 0.81 29.95 -1.69
N LYS A 576 0.55 29.60 -2.97
CA LYS A 576 -0.77 29.14 -3.44
C LYS A 576 -0.78 27.61 -3.59
N LEU A 577 -1.73 26.97 -2.94
CA LEU A 577 -1.86 25.51 -2.91
C LEU A 577 -3.18 25.08 -3.55
N PHE A 578 -3.08 24.23 -4.57
CA PHE A 578 -4.20 23.72 -5.35
C PHE A 578 -4.43 22.24 -5.07
N ILE A 579 -5.68 21.84 -5.08
CA ILE A 579 -6.07 20.43 -5.24
C ILE A 579 -6.39 20.23 -6.72
N ASN A 580 -5.67 19.32 -7.36
CA ASN A 580 -5.78 19.04 -8.79
C ASN A 580 -6.43 17.68 -9.02
N ASP A 581 -7.41 17.60 -9.93
CA ASP A 581 -8.06 16.32 -10.23
C ASP A 581 -8.56 16.27 -11.69
N TYR A 582 -8.76 15.05 -12.19
CA TYR A 582 -9.23 14.76 -13.55
C TYR A 582 -10.72 14.45 -13.58
N ASN A 583 -11.32 14.50 -14.79
CA ASN A 583 -12.72 14.20 -15.04
C ASN A 583 -13.72 15.05 -14.22
N LEU A 584 -13.35 16.28 -13.84
CA LEU A 584 -14.25 17.19 -13.15
C LEU A 584 -15.39 17.67 -14.07
N GLU A 585 -15.16 17.64 -15.40
CA GLU A 585 -16.09 17.99 -16.47
C GLU A 585 -16.95 16.80 -16.92
N SER A 586 -16.94 15.69 -16.21
CA SER A 586 -17.59 14.45 -16.65
C SER A 586 -19.10 14.55 -16.79
N ASP A 587 -19.64 13.99 -17.89
CA ASP A 587 -21.06 13.97 -18.18
C ASP A 587 -21.77 12.69 -17.70
N TRP A 588 -21.06 11.58 -17.55
CA TRP A 588 -21.63 10.30 -17.13
C TRP A 588 -22.11 10.27 -15.66
N ASP A 589 -21.62 11.18 -14.82
CA ASP A 589 -21.96 11.31 -13.42
C ASP A 589 -22.61 12.67 -13.09
N ASP A 590 -23.05 13.42 -14.09
CA ASP A 590 -23.59 14.78 -13.97
C ASP A 590 -22.68 15.71 -13.13
N ASN A 591 -21.37 15.69 -13.42
CA ASN A 591 -20.37 16.43 -12.67
C ASN A 591 -20.30 16.06 -11.17
N GLY A 592 -20.55 14.81 -10.82
CA GLY A 592 -20.49 14.29 -9.44
C GLY A 592 -19.12 14.49 -8.81
N LYS A 593 -18.05 14.28 -9.58
CA LYS A 593 -16.68 14.40 -9.08
C LYS A 593 -16.30 15.83 -8.65
N VAL A 594 -16.64 16.86 -9.43
CA VAL A 594 -16.37 18.25 -9.05
C VAL A 594 -17.21 18.69 -7.85
N LYS A 595 -18.47 18.23 -7.76
CA LYS A 595 -19.33 18.50 -6.58
C LYS A 595 -18.70 17.93 -5.30
N SER A 596 -18.21 16.69 -5.38
CA SER A 596 -17.51 16.01 -4.28
C SER A 596 -16.23 16.72 -3.90
N LEU A 597 -15.40 17.12 -4.88
CA LEU A 597 -14.16 17.85 -4.62
C LEU A 597 -14.39 19.16 -3.86
N VAL A 598 -15.37 19.95 -4.29
CA VAL A 598 -15.72 21.20 -3.59
C VAL A 598 -16.19 20.94 -2.16
N GLN A 599 -16.90 19.83 -1.90
CA GLN A 599 -17.30 19.45 -0.55
C GLN A 599 -16.10 18.99 0.29
N TRP A 600 -15.22 18.16 -0.26
CA TRP A 600 -13.99 17.74 0.44
C TRP A 600 -13.10 18.93 0.82
N ILE A 601 -12.97 19.94 -0.04
CA ILE A 601 -12.21 21.15 0.30
C ILE A 601 -12.80 21.83 1.54
N LYS A 602 -14.12 21.92 1.67
CA LYS A 602 -14.75 22.47 2.89
C LYS A 602 -14.46 21.61 4.12
N ASP A 603 -14.49 20.28 3.96
CA ASP A 603 -14.22 19.34 5.06
C ASP A 603 -12.75 19.45 5.52
N TRP A 604 -11.80 19.57 4.58
CA TRP A 604 -10.39 19.79 4.91
C TRP A 604 -10.13 21.14 5.58
N GLU A 605 -10.86 22.18 5.22
CA GLU A 605 -10.72 23.53 5.80
C GLU A 605 -11.57 23.73 7.07
N ALA A 606 -12.36 22.75 7.49
CA ALA A 606 -13.25 22.86 8.66
C ALA A 606 -12.51 23.04 9.99
N ASP A 607 -11.18 22.81 10.03
CA ASP A 607 -10.32 23.09 11.20
C ASP A 607 -10.04 24.60 11.40
N GLY A 608 -10.38 25.44 10.42
CA GLY A 608 -10.12 26.88 10.44
C GLY A 608 -8.65 27.28 10.32
N VAL A 609 -7.75 26.32 10.08
CA VAL A 609 -6.28 26.52 9.94
C VAL A 609 -5.81 26.14 8.55
N THR A 610 -6.26 25.00 8.03
CA THR A 610 -5.95 24.54 6.69
C THR A 610 -6.53 25.50 5.66
N LYS A 611 -5.70 25.97 4.72
CA LYS A 611 -6.12 26.87 3.63
C LYS A 611 -5.71 26.27 2.29
N ILE A 612 -6.69 25.99 1.45
CA ILE A 612 -6.56 25.57 0.05
C ILE A 612 -6.90 26.78 -0.81
N ASP A 613 -5.96 27.23 -1.65
CA ASP A 613 -6.11 28.47 -2.39
C ASP A 613 -6.83 28.26 -3.73
N GLY A 614 -6.69 27.10 -4.35
CA GLY A 614 -7.24 26.87 -5.67
C GLY A 614 -7.67 25.43 -5.97
N ILE A 615 -8.34 25.28 -7.12
CA ILE A 615 -8.74 24.01 -7.70
C ILE A 615 -8.17 23.93 -9.11
N GLY A 616 -7.41 22.86 -9.39
CA GLY A 616 -6.96 22.48 -10.71
C GLY A 616 -7.94 21.48 -11.34
N SER A 617 -8.38 21.74 -12.55
CA SER A 617 -9.07 20.78 -13.42
C SER A 617 -8.14 20.38 -14.55
N GLN A 618 -7.76 19.08 -14.59
CA GLN A 618 -6.81 18.60 -15.61
C GLN A 618 -7.34 18.82 -17.02
N MET A 619 -8.60 18.51 -17.27
CA MET A 619 -9.26 18.68 -18.58
C MET A 619 -8.55 17.98 -19.73
N HIS A 620 -8.21 16.71 -19.55
CA HIS A 620 -7.80 15.82 -20.64
C HIS A 620 -9.02 15.41 -21.47
N VAL A 621 -9.42 16.26 -22.41
CA VAL A 621 -10.69 16.12 -23.13
C VAL A 621 -10.53 15.46 -24.48
N SER A 622 -11.67 15.15 -25.13
CA SER A 622 -11.73 14.74 -26.54
C SER A 622 -12.83 15.50 -27.25
N CYS A 623 -12.58 15.85 -28.51
CA CYS A 623 -13.57 16.35 -29.42
C CYS A 623 -14.27 15.14 -30.09
N TYR A 624 -15.58 15.16 -30.20
CA TYR A 624 -16.37 14.03 -30.68
C TYR A 624 -17.01 14.32 -32.02
N ALA A 625 -16.94 13.36 -32.95
CA ALA A 625 -17.63 13.43 -34.24
C ALA A 625 -19.15 13.36 -34.08
N ASP A 626 -19.66 12.67 -33.05
CA ASP A 626 -21.09 12.64 -32.73
C ASP A 626 -21.52 13.95 -32.09
N ALA A 627 -22.42 14.66 -32.73
CA ALA A 627 -22.84 15.99 -32.33
C ALA A 627 -23.61 16.01 -30.99
N ASN A 628 -24.32 14.93 -30.63
CA ASN A 628 -25.02 14.87 -29.35
C ASN A 628 -24.04 14.65 -28.19
N THR A 629 -23.06 13.77 -28.38
CA THR A 629 -21.98 13.55 -27.41
C THR A 629 -21.17 14.83 -27.24
N GLN A 630 -20.75 15.49 -28.32
CA GLN A 630 -20.01 16.75 -28.26
C GLN A 630 -20.79 17.81 -27.48
N LYS A 631 -22.09 17.96 -27.74
CA LYS A 631 -22.96 18.90 -27.01
C LYS A 631 -23.05 18.56 -25.53
N SER A 632 -23.19 17.28 -25.16
CA SER A 632 -23.18 16.85 -23.77
C SER A 632 -21.87 17.23 -23.06
N LYS A 633 -20.72 17.01 -23.68
CA LYS A 633 -19.41 17.42 -23.16
C LYS A 633 -19.32 18.93 -22.94
N GLU A 634 -19.77 19.73 -23.90
CA GLU A 634 -19.81 21.19 -23.80
C GLU A 634 -20.70 21.68 -22.65
N GLU A 635 -21.89 21.10 -22.49
CA GLU A 635 -22.81 21.43 -21.42
C GLU A 635 -22.22 21.12 -20.03
N HIS A 636 -21.48 20.00 -19.90
CA HIS A 636 -20.89 19.60 -18.62
C HIS A 636 -19.59 20.36 -18.31
N VAL A 637 -18.85 20.82 -19.30
CA VAL A 637 -17.78 21.81 -19.12
C VAL A 637 -18.35 23.11 -18.51
N VAL A 638 -19.47 23.61 -19.06
CA VAL A 638 -20.14 24.81 -18.53
C VAL A 638 -20.57 24.59 -17.07
N LYS A 639 -21.28 23.48 -16.79
CA LYS A 639 -21.71 23.14 -15.42
C LYS A 639 -20.53 23.05 -14.44
N MET A 640 -19.41 22.40 -14.83
CA MET A 640 -18.21 22.34 -14.01
C MET A 640 -17.70 23.75 -13.70
N LEU A 641 -17.55 24.61 -14.69
CA LEU A 641 -17.08 25.98 -14.49
C LEU A 641 -18.02 26.78 -13.56
N GLU A 642 -19.33 26.61 -13.68
CA GLU A 642 -20.31 27.25 -12.78
C GLU A 642 -20.20 26.75 -11.33
N ILE A 643 -19.91 25.47 -11.11
CA ILE A 643 -19.69 24.90 -9.79
C ILE A 643 -18.38 25.46 -9.20
N LEU A 644 -17.33 25.45 -9.98
CA LEU A 644 -16.01 25.96 -9.58
C LEU A 644 -16.05 27.48 -9.27
N ALA A 645 -16.75 28.29 -10.08
CA ALA A 645 -16.94 29.72 -9.79
C ALA A 645 -17.59 29.99 -8.43
N LYS A 646 -18.54 29.14 -8.01
CA LYS A 646 -19.24 29.23 -6.72
C LYS A 646 -18.37 28.80 -5.53
N SER A 647 -17.24 28.13 -5.75
CA SER A 647 -16.34 27.69 -4.69
C SER A 647 -15.60 28.85 -4.00
N GLY A 648 -15.46 29.99 -4.66
CA GLY A 648 -14.65 31.13 -4.20
C GLY A 648 -13.14 30.90 -4.27
N LYS A 649 -12.69 29.76 -4.83
CA LYS A 649 -11.29 29.39 -4.99
C LYS A 649 -10.69 29.92 -6.29
N LEU A 650 -9.36 30.03 -6.36
CA LEU A 650 -8.68 30.22 -7.64
C LEU A 650 -8.91 28.99 -8.52
N ILE A 651 -9.18 29.21 -9.80
CA ILE A 651 -9.48 28.16 -10.75
C ILE A 651 -8.40 28.11 -11.83
N LYS A 652 -7.83 26.92 -12.01
CA LYS A 652 -6.86 26.63 -13.08
C LYS A 652 -7.38 25.48 -13.93
N ILE A 653 -7.37 25.66 -15.27
CA ILE A 653 -7.33 24.52 -16.17
C ILE A 653 -5.85 24.11 -16.21
N SER A 654 -5.52 22.96 -15.59
CA SER A 654 -4.14 22.65 -15.25
C SER A 654 -3.39 21.85 -16.30
N GLU A 655 -4.10 21.06 -17.14
CA GLU A 655 -3.49 20.07 -18.01
C GLU A 655 -4.26 19.89 -19.34
N LEU A 656 -4.76 20.99 -19.90
CA LEU A 656 -5.59 20.94 -21.11
C LEU A 656 -4.87 20.29 -22.28
N ASP A 657 -5.39 19.15 -22.71
CA ASP A 657 -5.08 18.53 -24.00
C ASP A 657 -6.35 17.98 -24.65
N MET A 658 -6.30 17.74 -25.96
CA MET A 658 -7.49 17.31 -26.69
C MET A 658 -7.17 16.26 -27.73
N GLY A 659 -7.81 15.08 -27.60
CA GLY A 659 -7.86 14.07 -28.63
C GLY A 659 -9.09 14.25 -29.56
N TYR A 660 -9.27 13.32 -30.49
CA TYR A 660 -10.46 13.24 -31.37
C TYR A 660 -11.04 11.83 -31.33
N VAL A 661 -12.36 11.74 -31.22
CA VAL A 661 -13.11 10.48 -31.24
C VAL A 661 -14.05 10.45 -32.42
N ASP A 662 -13.96 9.41 -33.27
CA ASP A 662 -14.79 9.23 -34.45
C ASP A 662 -16.25 8.84 -34.10
N ALA A 663 -17.09 8.77 -35.10
CA ALA A 663 -18.50 8.40 -34.94
C ALA A 663 -18.72 6.95 -34.47
N SER A 664 -17.68 6.13 -34.50
CA SER A 664 -17.68 4.74 -33.96
C SER A 664 -17.18 4.64 -32.51
N GLY A 665 -16.76 5.76 -31.93
CA GLY A 665 -16.24 5.82 -30.56
C GLY A 665 -14.75 5.51 -30.44
N ASN A 666 -13.99 5.49 -31.54
CA ASN A 666 -12.56 5.21 -31.51
C ASN A 666 -11.73 6.50 -31.52
N SER A 667 -10.63 6.52 -30.75
CA SER A 667 -9.64 7.60 -30.82
C SER A 667 -8.96 7.61 -32.19
N VAL A 668 -8.90 8.80 -32.81
CA VAL A 668 -8.27 9.01 -34.13
C VAL A 668 -6.83 9.45 -33.92
N LYS A 669 -5.90 8.81 -34.62
CA LYS A 669 -4.48 9.18 -34.58
C LYS A 669 -4.20 10.39 -35.48
N THR A 670 -3.15 11.14 -35.15
CA THR A 670 -2.77 12.38 -35.85
C THR A 670 -2.70 12.23 -37.37
N GLN A 671 -2.11 11.15 -37.89
CA GLN A 671 -1.94 10.92 -39.30
C GLN A 671 -3.27 10.62 -40.05
N ASP A 672 -4.32 10.24 -39.31
CA ASP A 672 -5.61 9.84 -39.88
C ASP A 672 -6.66 10.96 -39.80
N LEU A 673 -6.30 12.10 -39.19
CA LEU A 673 -7.20 13.25 -39.05
C LEU A 673 -7.37 14.04 -40.37
N THR A 674 -8.59 14.37 -40.65
CA THR A 674 -8.93 15.30 -41.76
C THR A 674 -8.82 16.76 -41.32
N GLN A 675 -8.69 17.68 -42.28
CA GLN A 675 -8.68 19.12 -42.01
C GLN A 675 -9.95 19.61 -41.32
N GLU A 676 -11.10 19.00 -41.62
CA GLU A 676 -12.37 19.35 -40.96
C GLU A 676 -12.38 18.95 -39.48
N GLN A 677 -11.86 17.77 -39.19
CA GLN A 677 -11.73 17.32 -37.78
C GLN A 677 -10.76 18.22 -36.99
N HIS A 678 -9.66 18.64 -37.57
CA HIS A 678 -8.78 19.64 -36.96
C HIS A 678 -9.48 20.96 -36.64
N LYS A 679 -10.39 21.42 -37.55
CA LYS A 679 -11.18 22.63 -37.30
C LYS A 679 -12.23 22.44 -36.21
N GLN A 680 -12.84 21.25 -36.12
CA GLN A 680 -13.76 20.90 -35.02
C GLN A 680 -13.03 20.95 -33.66
N MET A 681 -11.82 20.39 -33.57
CA MET A 681 -10.98 20.50 -32.37
C MET A 681 -10.65 21.96 -32.04
N ALA A 682 -10.32 22.78 -33.06
CA ALA A 682 -10.06 24.21 -32.88
C ALA A 682 -11.28 24.94 -32.33
N ALA A 683 -12.48 24.64 -32.83
CA ALA A 683 -13.72 25.21 -32.31
C ALA A 683 -13.97 24.83 -30.84
N TYR A 684 -13.66 23.58 -30.46
CA TYR A 684 -13.84 23.13 -29.07
C TYR A 684 -12.80 23.77 -28.11
N TYR A 685 -11.54 23.93 -28.52
CA TYR A 685 -10.57 24.72 -27.75
C TYR A 685 -11.05 26.15 -27.52
N LYS A 686 -11.53 26.82 -28.61
CA LYS A 686 -12.10 28.14 -28.49
C LYS A 686 -13.27 28.20 -27.51
N PHE A 687 -14.18 27.22 -27.59
CA PHE A 687 -15.33 27.11 -26.67
C PHE A 687 -14.90 27.02 -25.23
N ILE A 688 -14.02 26.04 -24.87
CA ILE A 688 -13.54 25.83 -23.51
C ILE A 688 -12.92 27.10 -22.93
N ILE A 689 -12.01 27.72 -23.65
CA ILE A 689 -11.28 28.91 -23.20
C ILE A 689 -12.21 30.11 -23.07
N SER A 690 -13.09 30.33 -24.03
CA SER A 690 -14.10 31.40 -23.97
C SER A 690 -15.02 31.24 -22.76
N LYS A 691 -15.50 30.01 -22.48
CA LYS A 691 -16.37 29.71 -21.33
C LYS A 691 -15.63 29.86 -20.00
N TYR A 692 -14.35 29.53 -19.93
CA TYR A 692 -13.54 29.80 -18.72
C TYR A 692 -13.55 31.29 -18.38
N PHE A 693 -13.27 32.16 -19.36
CA PHE A 693 -13.26 33.61 -19.12
C PHE A 693 -14.65 34.22 -18.92
N GLU A 694 -15.70 33.63 -19.50
CA GLU A 694 -17.09 34.09 -19.36
C GLU A 694 -17.64 33.76 -17.97
N ILE A 695 -17.34 32.58 -17.41
CA ILE A 695 -18.01 32.03 -16.23
C ILE A 695 -17.19 32.24 -14.96
N ILE A 696 -15.85 32.05 -15.01
CA ILE A 696 -15.00 32.21 -13.85
C ILE A 696 -14.78 33.71 -13.58
N PRO A 697 -15.11 34.19 -12.37
CA PRO A 697 -14.84 35.60 -11.99
C PRO A 697 -13.36 35.95 -12.15
N GLU A 698 -13.06 37.15 -12.60
CA GLU A 698 -11.68 37.60 -12.85
C GLU A 698 -10.75 37.39 -11.63
N THR A 699 -11.27 37.61 -10.43
CA THR A 699 -10.51 37.41 -9.17
C THR A 699 -10.16 35.95 -8.86
N GLN A 700 -10.84 35.00 -9.53
CA GLN A 700 -10.63 33.57 -9.39
C GLN A 700 -9.86 32.98 -10.59
N GLN A 701 -9.63 33.72 -11.67
CA GLN A 701 -8.91 33.26 -12.85
C GLN A 701 -7.43 33.16 -12.57
N TYR A 702 -6.94 31.93 -12.25
CA TYR A 702 -5.50 31.72 -12.07
C TYR A 702 -4.78 31.43 -13.36
N GLY A 703 -5.31 30.56 -14.24
CA GLY A 703 -4.61 30.23 -15.47
C GLY A 703 -5.17 29.07 -16.27
N ILE A 704 -4.58 28.91 -17.45
CA ILE A 704 -4.82 27.76 -18.36
C ILE A 704 -3.45 27.25 -18.80
N THR A 705 -3.18 25.96 -18.62
CA THR A 705 -1.97 25.28 -19.05
C THR A 705 -2.28 24.28 -20.16
N GLN A 706 -1.63 24.43 -21.31
CA GLN A 706 -1.60 23.40 -22.36
C GLN A 706 -0.67 22.27 -21.94
N TRP A 707 -1.18 21.01 -21.92
CA TRP A 707 -0.40 19.89 -21.40
C TRP A 707 0.66 19.36 -22.36
N CYS A 708 0.34 19.30 -23.66
CA CYS A 708 1.27 18.85 -24.68
C CYS A 708 1.58 19.97 -25.68
N ILE A 709 2.87 20.29 -25.89
CA ILE A 709 3.28 21.27 -26.91
C ILE A 709 2.94 20.73 -28.31
N THR A 710 3.44 19.52 -28.62
CA THR A 710 3.26 18.85 -29.92
C THR A 710 2.32 17.65 -29.78
N ASP A 711 1.92 17.12 -30.94
CA ASP A 711 1.21 15.84 -31.00
C ASP A 711 2.04 14.75 -30.34
N ALA A 712 1.36 13.79 -29.71
CA ALA A 712 2.01 12.70 -29.00
C ALA A 712 2.69 11.74 -29.99
N PRO A 713 3.96 11.38 -29.79
CA PRO A 713 4.61 10.32 -30.57
C PRO A 713 3.88 8.98 -30.43
N ALA A 714 4.06 8.09 -31.40
CA ALA A 714 3.39 6.78 -31.40
C ALA A 714 3.78 5.88 -30.22
N ASP A 715 4.94 6.11 -29.63
CA ASP A 715 5.49 5.41 -28.46
C ASP A 715 5.35 6.20 -27.14
N SER A 716 4.57 7.28 -27.14
CA SER A 716 4.31 8.07 -25.94
C SER A 716 3.58 7.25 -24.87
N GLY A 717 3.98 7.40 -23.64
CA GLY A 717 3.25 6.84 -22.47
C GLY A 717 1.91 7.55 -22.21
N TRP A 718 1.68 8.70 -22.82
CA TRP A 718 0.46 9.47 -22.70
C TRP A 718 -0.17 9.70 -24.08
N ARG A 719 -1.41 9.26 -24.29
CA ARG A 719 -2.22 9.45 -25.52
C ARG A 719 -1.44 9.17 -26.83
N ALA A 720 -0.71 8.05 -26.87
CA ALA A 720 0.20 7.69 -27.95
C ALA A 720 -0.37 7.90 -29.36
N GLY A 721 0.32 8.71 -30.16
CA GLY A 721 -0.06 9.00 -31.55
C GLY A 721 -1.28 9.92 -31.72
N GLU A 722 -1.82 10.51 -30.64
CA GLU A 722 -3.00 11.39 -30.71
C GLU A 722 -2.63 12.86 -30.96
N PRO A 723 -3.59 13.66 -31.54
CA PRO A 723 -3.37 15.03 -32.01
C PRO A 723 -3.42 16.08 -30.88
N VAL A 724 -2.82 15.81 -29.73
CA VAL A 724 -2.99 16.56 -28.47
C VAL A 724 -2.30 17.92 -28.43
N GLY A 725 -1.39 18.21 -29.35
CA GLY A 725 -0.61 19.45 -29.38
C GLY A 725 -1.30 20.62 -30.05
N LEU A 726 -0.82 21.81 -29.78
CA LEU A 726 -1.12 23.02 -30.54
C LEU A 726 -0.20 23.16 -31.78
N TRP A 727 0.92 22.47 -31.75
CA TRP A 727 1.87 22.33 -32.87
C TRP A 727 1.94 20.84 -33.28
N ASP A 728 2.27 20.61 -34.55
CA ASP A 728 2.61 19.28 -35.01
C ASP A 728 3.99 18.80 -34.53
N SER A 729 4.39 17.59 -34.88
CA SER A 729 5.71 17.03 -34.53
C SER A 729 6.91 17.80 -35.11
N ASN A 730 6.70 18.66 -36.10
CA ASN A 730 7.69 19.53 -36.73
C ASN A 730 7.61 20.97 -36.20
N TYR A 731 6.83 21.20 -35.15
CA TYR A 731 6.58 22.52 -34.54
C TYR A 731 5.87 23.52 -35.46
N ASN A 732 5.12 23.07 -36.49
CA ASN A 732 4.22 23.94 -37.20
C ASN A 732 2.90 24.11 -36.45
N ARG A 733 2.36 25.32 -36.46
CA ARG A 733 1.06 25.61 -35.83
C ARG A 733 -0.05 24.78 -36.48
N LYS A 734 -0.95 24.26 -35.69
CA LYS A 734 -2.13 23.53 -36.11
C LYS A 734 -3.39 24.39 -36.03
N HIS A 735 -4.53 23.94 -36.58
CA HIS A 735 -5.81 24.62 -36.39
C HIS A 735 -6.16 24.80 -34.89
N THR A 736 -5.77 23.85 -34.02
CA THR A 736 -5.94 23.94 -32.57
C THR A 736 -5.25 25.16 -32.01
N TYR A 737 -4.07 25.57 -32.51
CA TYR A 737 -3.41 26.84 -32.13
C TYR A 737 -4.30 28.05 -32.39
N ALA A 738 -4.95 28.11 -33.56
CA ALA A 738 -5.85 29.20 -33.90
C ALA A 738 -7.07 29.23 -32.97
N GLY A 739 -7.69 28.05 -32.71
CA GLY A 739 -8.82 27.96 -31.80
C GLY A 739 -8.46 28.40 -30.38
N PHE A 740 -7.26 28.00 -29.89
CA PHE A 740 -6.73 28.42 -28.60
C PHE A 740 -6.54 29.95 -28.54
N ALA A 741 -5.88 30.54 -29.58
CA ALA A 741 -5.65 31.98 -29.69
C ALA A 741 -6.95 32.78 -29.77
N ASP A 742 -7.93 32.31 -30.54
CA ASP A 742 -9.26 32.93 -30.65
C ASP A 742 -10.01 32.95 -29.32
N GLY A 743 -9.93 31.84 -28.56
CA GLY A 743 -10.49 31.78 -27.21
C GLY A 743 -9.84 32.79 -26.25
N LEU A 744 -8.50 32.92 -26.29
CA LEU A 744 -7.78 33.91 -25.51
C LEU A 744 -8.12 35.36 -25.88
N SER A 745 -8.28 35.65 -27.15
CA SER A 745 -8.55 37.00 -27.67
C SER A 745 -10.01 37.46 -27.46
N GLY A 746 -10.92 36.54 -27.13
CA GLY A 746 -12.35 36.83 -27.01
C GLY A 746 -13.03 37.10 -28.34
N LYS A 747 -12.48 36.62 -29.49
CA LYS A 747 -13.01 36.79 -30.85
C LYS A 747 -14.12 35.81 -31.16
#